data_41628efa2b5c14d488ab60115eda8a57
#
_entry.id   41628efa2b5c14d488ab60115eda8a57
#
_cell.length_a   1.000
_cell.length_b   1.000
_cell.length_c   1.000
_cell.angle_alpha   90.00
_cell.angle_beta   90.00
_cell.angle_gamma   90.00
#
_symmetry.space_group_name_H-M   'P 1'
#
loop_
_entity.id
_entity.type
_entity.pdbx_description
1 polymer ?
#
loop_
_entity_poly.entity_id
_entity_poly.type
_entity_poly.pdbx_seq_one_letter_code
_entity_poly.pdbx_strand_id
1 'polypeptide(L)'
;MSKHHLDGSPYPQRLPASVRHAGVAAIYPWRNSPDLPLGANEWLGVQAWELGDLRLAGLDKEPQLKFRLVALSTSTFTCKRDWNAHRLLRSIDLNILLSRLDPADCGDPRDCLRSPDELREAYQEMPELVEQADRLLRSCHMVLPRPPKGRLHNNPHTYSGSENGDETLVRSLCAEGLAYRYPDHDQKVLDRMEHEIALIRQQGYLAYFLINWDITSYARSKGYFHVGRGSGANSLVAYLLRITDVDPIELDLYFERFLNLYRANPPDFDIDFSWTDRDDVVAYMFQRFPNVALLAAYNTFQYRAAVRELGKVMGLAKHEIDVLCAGTFHPQQLGEMEHVVLKYAAVLRDFPSSLTLHACGVLIAQDDIHRYGATFLPPKGLPTVQFDMLVAEDVGLYKFDILSQRGLGKIKDTMDMVEARDPSTAKAIDIHDMRRFKADEGVRAMLREARATGCFYVESPAMRMLMRKLQVDDYLGLVAASSVIRPGVAKSGMMQAYIERHRNPNKRQDAHPVLMDLMPETYGVMVYQEDVIKVAHKFAGLDLGEADVLRRGMSGKFRSREAFDRARDAFHAKAMDKGHPSHVVKEVWRQMESFAGYAFAKGHSASYAVESYQSLFLKVHFPLEYMCACINNFGGFYRTEFYVHEARMLGARIEAPCVNTVGMKAKVVHGTSSLFLGFNLIKDLQHASVIEFTKAREAHGPFASLQDFVERVRPSLQQLKILIRVGAFRFTGASKHTLLWEGHFLLAAEPNGPPPASHASASPRALPAKRGAGTGELFKPISPKTYTLPPLDSAPLSDAFDEWELLGFPLSSPFLLLSEKAKAVVRSGVLVRDLEARRGDIVTVVGHLVTVKETSTAKGERMCFGCFVDLEGAWLDTVHFPTVAKDFPFRGRGVYAIRGKVRESYGCLHVDAIRMERLATLPDPRYAENGKVPSNVQSGIVQKRRQPPKTVQPPGWKGHNIRGILS
;
A
#
# COMPACT_ATOMS: atom_id res chain seq x y z
N MET A 1 -18.51 10.48 -25.25
CA MET A 1 -17.95 9.12 -25.08
C MET A 1 -17.89 8.72 -23.62
N SER A 2 -17.18 9.43 -22.76
CA SER A 2 -17.10 9.09 -21.31
C SER A 2 -18.47 8.98 -20.64
N LYS A 3 -19.41 9.88 -20.94
CA LYS A 3 -20.76 9.84 -20.37
C LYS A 3 -21.48 8.52 -20.71
N HIS A 4 -21.47 8.11 -21.98
CA HIS A 4 -22.08 6.85 -22.40
C HIS A 4 -21.43 5.64 -21.74
N HIS A 5 -20.09 5.68 -21.56
CA HIS A 5 -19.37 4.63 -20.84
C HIS A 5 -19.76 4.57 -19.35
N LEU A 6 -19.85 5.74 -18.68
CA LEU A 6 -20.21 5.83 -17.27
C LEU A 6 -21.68 5.40 -17.01
N ASP A 7 -22.58 5.78 -17.91
CA ASP A 7 -24.01 5.49 -17.79
C ASP A 7 -24.37 4.08 -18.30
N GLY A 8 -23.43 3.35 -18.93
CA GLY A 8 -23.69 2.06 -19.59
C GLY A 8 -24.57 2.18 -20.83
N SER A 9 -24.72 3.38 -21.39
CA SER A 9 -25.53 3.64 -22.58
C SER A 9 -24.77 3.26 -23.84
N PRO A 10 -25.46 2.73 -24.90
CA PRO A 10 -24.78 2.45 -26.17
C PRO A 10 -24.29 3.75 -26.81
N TYR A 11 -23.15 3.67 -27.48
CA TYR A 11 -22.64 4.81 -28.24
C TYR A 11 -23.61 5.10 -29.42
N PRO A 12 -23.90 6.39 -29.69
CA PRO A 12 -24.74 6.75 -30.82
C PRO A 12 -24.01 6.45 -32.13
N GLN A 13 -24.75 5.91 -33.10
CA GLN A 13 -24.20 5.64 -34.43
C GLN A 13 -23.82 6.92 -35.19
N ARG A 14 -24.42 8.05 -34.82
CA ARG A 14 -24.12 9.37 -35.35
C ARG A 14 -23.88 10.36 -34.19
N LEU A 15 -22.91 11.26 -34.35
CA LEU A 15 -22.67 12.29 -33.33
C LEU A 15 -23.92 13.13 -33.08
N PRO A 16 -24.23 13.42 -31.79
CA PRO A 16 -25.36 14.31 -31.46
C PRO A 16 -25.20 15.70 -32.10
N ALA A 17 -26.31 16.33 -32.46
CA ALA A 17 -26.31 17.64 -33.11
C ALA A 17 -25.55 18.71 -32.33
N SER A 18 -25.56 18.64 -31.00
CA SER A 18 -24.81 19.53 -30.11
C SER A 18 -23.28 19.43 -30.26
N VAL A 19 -22.77 18.27 -30.71
CA VAL A 19 -21.31 18.05 -30.88
C VAL A 19 -20.91 18.36 -32.36
N ARG A 20 -21.82 18.26 -33.32
CA ARG A 20 -21.51 18.52 -34.74
C ARG A 20 -21.06 19.94 -35.05
N HIS A 21 -21.38 20.89 -34.20
CA HIS A 21 -21.02 22.31 -34.36
C HIS A 21 -19.79 22.73 -33.55
N ALA A 22 -19.17 21.85 -32.79
CA ALA A 22 -18.09 22.17 -31.83
C ALA A 22 -16.66 22.06 -32.43
N GLY A 23 -16.49 22.24 -33.73
CA GLY A 23 -15.14 22.15 -34.37
C GLY A 23 -14.59 20.73 -34.43
N VAL A 24 -15.43 19.71 -34.33
CA VAL A 24 -15.04 18.31 -34.44
C VAL A 24 -15.35 17.77 -35.83
N ALA A 25 -14.38 17.20 -36.50
CA ALA A 25 -14.56 16.46 -37.75
C ALA A 25 -14.89 14.99 -37.44
N ALA A 26 -16.05 14.48 -37.91
CA ALA A 26 -16.44 13.09 -37.78
C ALA A 26 -16.17 12.34 -39.08
N ILE A 27 -15.37 11.29 -39.00
CA ILE A 27 -15.11 10.39 -40.14
C ILE A 27 -15.76 9.06 -39.82
N TYR A 28 -16.79 8.69 -40.57
CA TYR A 28 -17.45 7.39 -40.45
C TYR A 28 -16.87 6.42 -41.47
N PRO A 29 -16.54 5.16 -41.14
CA PRO A 29 -16.28 4.14 -42.13
C PRO A 29 -17.48 4.06 -43.12
N TRP A 30 -17.24 4.12 -44.42
CA TRP A 30 -18.33 4.22 -45.43
C TRP A 30 -19.31 3.05 -45.34
N ARG A 31 -18.86 1.86 -44.97
CA ARG A 31 -19.72 0.69 -44.76
C ARG A 31 -20.67 0.81 -43.56
N ASN A 32 -20.32 1.65 -42.61
CA ASN A 32 -21.11 1.94 -41.42
C ASN A 32 -21.52 3.43 -41.40
N SER A 33 -21.82 3.96 -42.61
CA SER A 33 -22.21 5.36 -42.76
C SER A 33 -23.53 5.63 -42.04
N PRO A 34 -23.73 6.81 -41.45
CA PRO A 34 -25.04 7.26 -41.03
C PRO A 34 -25.92 7.61 -42.26
N ASP A 35 -27.23 7.74 -42.04
CA ASP A 35 -28.15 8.17 -43.08
C ASP A 35 -27.73 9.51 -43.71
N LEU A 36 -27.87 9.60 -45.04
CA LEU A 36 -27.59 10.83 -45.78
C LEU A 36 -28.75 11.84 -45.63
N PRO A 37 -28.52 13.16 -45.77
CA PRO A 37 -27.22 13.80 -46.08
C PRO A 37 -26.29 13.94 -44.90
N LEU A 38 -24.96 13.97 -45.16
CA LEU A 38 -23.94 14.26 -44.19
C LEU A 38 -23.97 15.74 -43.74
N GLY A 39 -23.73 15.97 -42.46
CA GLY A 39 -23.56 17.30 -41.93
C GLY A 39 -22.28 17.99 -42.42
N ALA A 40 -22.15 19.31 -42.13
CA ALA A 40 -21.00 20.10 -42.58
C ALA A 40 -19.63 19.54 -42.13
N ASN A 41 -19.58 18.93 -40.94
CA ASN A 41 -18.36 18.38 -40.32
C ASN A 41 -18.33 16.84 -40.34
N GLU A 42 -19.02 16.22 -41.28
CA GLU A 42 -19.10 14.76 -41.39
C GLU A 42 -18.52 14.30 -42.74
N TRP A 43 -17.69 13.25 -42.67
CA TRP A 43 -17.02 12.61 -43.83
C TRP A 43 -17.18 11.11 -43.77
N LEU A 44 -17.00 10.47 -44.94
CA LEU A 44 -16.90 9.01 -45.04
C LEU A 44 -15.44 8.64 -45.30
N GLY A 45 -14.93 7.77 -44.46
CA GLY A 45 -13.59 7.22 -44.61
C GLY A 45 -13.62 5.91 -45.39
N VAL A 46 -12.74 5.80 -46.38
CA VAL A 46 -12.63 4.65 -47.25
C VAL A 46 -11.23 4.03 -47.13
N GLN A 47 -11.17 2.75 -46.82
CA GLN A 47 -9.93 1.98 -46.78
C GLN A 47 -9.45 1.66 -48.21
N ALA A 48 -8.15 1.58 -48.44
CA ALA A 48 -7.60 1.33 -49.78
C ALA A 48 -8.11 0.06 -50.46
N TRP A 49 -8.34 -0.99 -49.69
CA TRP A 49 -8.90 -2.25 -50.18
C TRP A 49 -10.41 -2.25 -50.43
N GLU A 50 -11.08 -1.15 -50.13
CA GLU A 50 -12.53 -0.99 -50.31
C GLU A 50 -12.87 -0.12 -51.54
N LEU A 51 -11.87 0.39 -52.29
CA LEU A 51 -12.08 1.29 -53.43
C LEU A 51 -12.93 0.65 -54.53
N GLY A 52 -12.70 -0.65 -54.81
CA GLY A 52 -13.51 -1.40 -55.80
C GLY A 52 -14.98 -1.48 -55.38
N ASP A 53 -15.24 -1.78 -54.11
CA ASP A 53 -16.62 -1.89 -53.60
C ASP A 53 -17.34 -0.54 -53.59
N LEU A 54 -16.60 0.54 -53.24
CA LEU A 54 -17.11 1.91 -53.28
C LEU A 54 -17.61 2.29 -54.69
N ARG A 55 -16.81 1.96 -55.72
CA ARG A 55 -17.16 2.19 -57.12
C ARG A 55 -18.36 1.37 -57.55
N LEU A 56 -18.41 0.09 -57.16
CA LEU A 56 -19.54 -0.77 -57.45
C LEU A 56 -20.84 -0.24 -56.83
N ALA A 57 -20.74 0.36 -55.63
CA ALA A 57 -21.85 1.01 -54.95
C ALA A 57 -22.24 2.37 -55.58
N GLY A 58 -21.44 2.88 -56.54
CA GLY A 58 -21.67 4.16 -57.23
C GLY A 58 -21.54 5.41 -56.36
N LEU A 59 -21.03 5.29 -55.11
CA LEU A 59 -20.94 6.38 -54.14
C LEU A 59 -19.86 7.40 -54.53
N ASP A 60 -18.89 7.01 -55.37
CA ASP A 60 -17.89 7.90 -55.94
C ASP A 60 -18.50 8.92 -56.95
N LYS A 61 -19.64 8.62 -57.54
CA LYS A 61 -20.37 9.45 -58.49
C LYS A 61 -21.46 10.31 -57.89
N GLU A 62 -21.77 10.12 -56.61
CA GLU A 62 -22.77 10.90 -55.90
C GLU A 62 -22.28 12.34 -55.67
N PRO A 63 -22.93 13.37 -56.27
CA PRO A 63 -22.45 14.78 -56.18
C PRO A 63 -22.34 15.27 -54.75
N GLN A 64 -23.18 14.78 -53.83
CA GLN A 64 -23.20 15.19 -52.44
C GLN A 64 -22.00 14.63 -51.64
N LEU A 65 -21.40 13.51 -52.12
CA LEU A 65 -20.28 12.84 -51.47
C LEU A 65 -18.93 13.21 -52.08
N LYS A 66 -18.88 13.78 -53.29
CA LYS A 66 -17.65 14.06 -54.07
C LYS A 66 -16.55 14.72 -53.22
N PHE A 67 -16.88 15.60 -52.25
CA PHE A 67 -15.92 16.27 -51.38
C PHE A 67 -16.02 15.81 -49.91
N ARG A 68 -16.69 14.70 -49.64
CA ARG A 68 -16.91 14.14 -48.33
C ARG A 68 -16.28 12.77 -48.13
N LEU A 69 -15.70 12.20 -49.19
CA LEU A 69 -14.93 10.96 -49.11
C LEU A 69 -13.48 11.30 -48.74
N VAL A 70 -12.90 10.60 -47.80
CA VAL A 70 -11.48 10.76 -47.36
C VAL A 70 -10.79 9.40 -47.27
N ALA A 71 -9.51 9.34 -47.51
CA ALA A 71 -8.74 8.15 -47.30
C ALA A 71 -8.74 7.83 -45.77
N LEU A 72 -9.08 6.59 -45.45
CA LEU A 72 -9.04 6.06 -44.07
C LEU A 72 -7.93 5.02 -44.00
N SER A 73 -6.73 5.42 -43.53
CA SER A 73 -5.62 4.50 -43.33
C SER A 73 -5.47 4.14 -41.84
N THR A 74 -6.23 3.11 -41.44
CA THR A 74 -6.09 2.61 -40.07
C THR A 74 -4.69 2.06 -39.85
N SER A 75 -4.04 2.45 -38.76
CA SER A 75 -2.69 2.01 -38.42
C SER A 75 -2.67 1.50 -36.99
N THR A 76 -2.84 0.19 -36.83
CA THR A 76 -2.79 -0.52 -35.55
C THR A 76 -1.40 -1.11 -35.30
N PHE A 77 -0.67 -1.44 -36.37
CA PHE A 77 0.62 -2.12 -36.32
C PHE A 77 1.64 -1.41 -37.20
N THR A 78 2.95 -1.58 -36.90
CA THR A 78 4.00 -1.15 -37.80
C THR A 78 4.45 -2.26 -38.76
N CYS A 79 4.26 -3.53 -38.36
CA CYS A 79 4.68 -4.68 -39.17
C CYS A 79 3.99 -5.98 -38.68
N LYS A 80 4.19 -7.07 -39.43
CA LYS A 80 3.63 -8.40 -39.10
C LYS A 80 3.99 -8.91 -37.70
N ARG A 81 5.18 -8.56 -37.17
CA ARG A 81 5.58 -8.91 -35.80
C ARG A 81 4.66 -8.25 -34.76
N ASP A 82 4.31 -7.00 -34.97
CA ASP A 82 3.44 -6.24 -34.07
C ASP A 82 1.99 -6.76 -34.15
N TRP A 83 1.52 -7.17 -35.33
CA TRP A 83 0.25 -7.87 -35.45
C TRP A 83 0.21 -9.19 -34.67
N ASN A 84 1.30 -9.98 -34.70
CA ASN A 84 1.39 -11.18 -33.88
C ASN A 84 1.41 -10.83 -32.37
N ALA A 85 2.11 -9.75 -31.96
CA ALA A 85 2.08 -9.26 -30.59
C ALA A 85 0.66 -8.83 -30.17
N HIS A 86 -0.08 -8.16 -31.07
CA HIS A 86 -1.49 -7.80 -30.86
C HIS A 86 -2.36 -9.02 -30.59
N ARG A 87 -2.23 -10.09 -31.39
CA ARG A 87 -2.98 -11.34 -31.17
C ARG A 87 -2.69 -11.96 -29.81
N LEU A 88 -1.42 -11.94 -29.37
CA LEU A 88 -1.02 -12.39 -28.04
C LEU A 88 -1.63 -11.50 -26.95
N LEU A 89 -1.63 -10.18 -27.11
CA LEU A 89 -2.24 -9.23 -26.17
C LEU A 89 -3.76 -9.45 -26.09
N ARG A 90 -4.44 -9.67 -27.22
CA ARG A 90 -5.89 -9.99 -27.24
C ARG A 90 -6.18 -11.31 -26.53
N SER A 91 -5.34 -12.33 -26.75
CA SER A 91 -5.47 -13.61 -26.03
C SER A 91 -5.26 -13.45 -24.52
N ILE A 92 -4.33 -12.60 -24.10
CA ILE A 92 -4.10 -12.26 -22.66
C ILE A 92 -5.31 -11.55 -22.08
N ASP A 93 -5.85 -10.56 -22.80
CA ASP A 93 -7.02 -9.76 -22.38
C ASP A 93 -8.27 -10.64 -22.21
N LEU A 94 -8.53 -11.52 -23.17
CA LEU A 94 -9.65 -12.47 -23.14
C LEU A 94 -9.40 -13.69 -22.25
N ASN A 95 -8.17 -13.86 -21.74
CA ASN A 95 -7.71 -15.01 -20.95
C ASN A 95 -7.99 -16.36 -21.62
N ILE A 96 -7.69 -16.46 -22.92
CA ILE A 96 -7.86 -17.66 -23.74
C ILE A 96 -6.54 -18.08 -24.40
N LEU A 97 -6.47 -19.33 -24.85
CA LEU A 97 -5.34 -19.78 -25.66
C LEU A 97 -5.30 -19.07 -27.00
N LEU A 98 -4.13 -18.77 -27.53
CA LEU A 98 -3.94 -18.16 -28.85
C LEU A 98 -4.62 -18.95 -29.96
N SER A 99 -4.66 -20.30 -29.85
CA SER A 99 -5.33 -21.20 -30.80
C SER A 99 -6.87 -21.09 -30.80
N ARG A 100 -7.43 -20.42 -29.78
CA ARG A 100 -8.88 -20.18 -29.61
C ARG A 100 -9.28 -18.75 -29.89
N LEU A 101 -8.32 -17.90 -30.28
CA LEU A 101 -8.59 -16.49 -30.53
C LEU A 101 -9.37 -16.35 -31.85
N ASP A 102 -10.57 -15.76 -31.79
CA ASP A 102 -11.36 -15.46 -32.97
C ASP A 102 -10.71 -14.30 -33.75
N PRO A 103 -10.60 -14.42 -35.10
CA PRO A 103 -10.16 -13.29 -35.93
C PRO A 103 -10.97 -12.00 -35.73
N ALA A 104 -12.24 -12.11 -35.39
CA ALA A 104 -13.12 -10.97 -35.11
C ALA A 104 -12.68 -10.18 -33.83
N ASP A 105 -11.99 -10.82 -32.91
CA ASP A 105 -11.44 -10.18 -31.70
C ASP A 105 -10.11 -9.46 -31.96
N CYS A 106 -9.59 -9.50 -33.19
CA CYS A 106 -8.33 -8.90 -33.58
C CYS A 106 -8.51 -7.70 -34.50
N GLY A 107 -7.55 -6.79 -34.54
CA GLY A 107 -7.46 -5.82 -35.63
C GLY A 107 -7.15 -6.50 -36.96
N ASP A 108 -7.53 -5.87 -38.09
CA ASP A 108 -7.26 -6.39 -39.42
C ASP A 108 -5.71 -6.41 -39.65
N PRO A 109 -5.14 -7.52 -40.12
CA PRO A 109 -3.70 -7.59 -40.41
C PRO A 109 -3.23 -6.55 -41.46
N ARG A 110 -4.15 -5.98 -42.24
CA ARG A 110 -3.91 -4.92 -43.24
C ARG A 110 -3.74 -3.52 -42.59
N ASP A 111 -4.10 -3.34 -41.31
CA ASP A 111 -3.98 -2.07 -40.58
C ASP A 111 -2.51 -1.77 -40.18
N CYS A 112 -1.63 -1.90 -41.17
CA CYS A 112 -0.20 -1.56 -40.98
C CYS A 112 0.05 -0.10 -41.35
N LEU A 113 0.97 0.52 -40.61
CA LEU A 113 1.46 1.86 -40.91
C LEU A 113 2.12 1.85 -42.31
N ARG A 114 1.69 2.76 -43.15
CA ARG A 114 2.20 2.95 -44.50
C ARG A 114 3.03 4.22 -44.58
N SER A 115 4.10 4.18 -45.35
CA SER A 115 4.81 5.40 -45.72
C SER A 115 3.93 6.29 -46.61
N PRO A 116 4.22 7.58 -46.75
CA PRO A 116 3.50 8.46 -47.68
C PRO A 116 3.44 7.96 -49.12
N ASP A 117 4.48 7.29 -49.62
CA ASP A 117 4.52 6.74 -50.98
C ASP A 117 3.68 5.48 -51.10
N GLU A 118 3.77 4.54 -50.14
CA GLU A 118 2.87 3.37 -50.08
C GLU A 118 1.40 3.79 -49.95
N LEU A 119 1.11 4.89 -49.24
CA LEU A 119 -0.23 5.41 -49.13
C LEU A 119 -0.75 5.93 -50.48
N ARG A 120 0.09 6.71 -51.22
CA ARG A 120 -0.24 7.20 -52.55
C ARG A 120 -0.45 6.05 -53.57
N GLU A 121 0.41 5.05 -53.52
CA GLU A 121 0.26 3.84 -54.36
C GLU A 121 -1.02 3.09 -54.06
N ALA A 122 -1.35 2.90 -52.78
CA ALA A 122 -2.57 2.21 -52.34
C ALA A 122 -3.86 2.91 -52.78
N TYR A 123 -3.83 4.23 -52.96
CA TYR A 123 -4.97 5.04 -53.44
C TYR A 123 -4.77 5.58 -54.85
N GLN A 124 -3.86 5.00 -55.68
CA GLN A 124 -3.57 5.49 -57.03
C GLN A 124 -4.80 5.59 -57.91
N GLU A 125 -5.84 4.76 -57.67
CA GLU A 125 -7.07 4.78 -58.41
C GLU A 125 -8.04 5.91 -58.03
N MET A 126 -7.89 6.49 -56.84
CA MET A 126 -8.67 7.62 -56.32
C MET A 126 -7.77 8.54 -55.47
N PRO A 127 -6.77 9.22 -56.06
CA PRO A 127 -5.81 10.05 -55.32
C PRO A 127 -6.46 11.22 -54.59
N GLU A 128 -7.61 11.68 -55.08
CA GLU A 128 -8.39 12.75 -54.46
C GLU A 128 -8.80 12.45 -53.03
N LEU A 129 -8.91 11.18 -52.63
CA LEU A 129 -9.26 10.80 -51.27
C LEU A 129 -8.10 11.15 -50.29
N VAL A 130 -6.87 10.95 -50.71
CA VAL A 130 -5.67 11.31 -49.93
C VAL A 130 -5.53 12.81 -49.84
N GLU A 131 -5.76 13.56 -50.93
CA GLU A 131 -5.72 14.99 -50.94
C GLU A 131 -6.78 15.64 -50.05
N GLN A 132 -7.99 15.02 -50.03
CA GLN A 132 -9.07 15.48 -49.14
C GLN A 132 -8.79 15.19 -47.70
N ALA A 133 -8.20 14.01 -47.36
CA ALA A 133 -7.78 13.67 -46.04
C ALA A 133 -6.67 14.65 -45.54
N ASP A 134 -5.69 14.99 -46.37
CA ASP A 134 -4.64 15.97 -46.05
C ASP A 134 -5.21 17.37 -45.84
N ARG A 135 -6.16 17.82 -46.69
CA ARG A 135 -6.85 19.12 -46.52
C ARG A 135 -7.64 19.15 -45.20
N LEU A 136 -8.38 18.07 -44.89
CA LEU A 136 -9.10 17.96 -43.62
C LEU A 136 -8.16 18.01 -42.42
N LEU A 137 -7.08 17.24 -42.45
CA LEU A 137 -6.10 17.24 -41.38
C LEU A 137 -5.47 18.60 -41.16
N ARG A 138 -5.07 19.32 -42.24
CA ARG A 138 -4.51 20.67 -42.15
C ARG A 138 -5.50 21.72 -41.61
N SER A 139 -6.80 21.47 -41.76
CA SER A 139 -7.84 22.35 -41.20
C SER A 139 -8.08 22.14 -39.71
N CYS A 140 -7.56 21.03 -39.14
CA CYS A 140 -7.74 20.68 -37.74
C CYS A 140 -6.62 21.29 -36.88
N HIS A 141 -7.00 22.08 -35.89
CA HIS A 141 -6.06 22.65 -34.92
C HIS A 141 -6.48 22.19 -33.51
N MET A 142 -5.59 21.51 -32.84
CA MET A 142 -5.79 21.11 -31.46
C MET A 142 -4.90 21.93 -30.53
N VAL A 143 -5.51 22.58 -29.56
CA VAL A 143 -4.79 23.25 -28.47
C VAL A 143 -4.91 22.39 -27.25
N LEU A 144 -3.77 21.86 -26.77
CA LEU A 144 -3.74 21.11 -25.52
C LEU A 144 -4.07 22.03 -24.34
N PRO A 145 -4.88 21.56 -23.38
CA PRO A 145 -5.24 22.34 -22.19
C PRO A 145 -4.00 22.50 -21.30
N ARG A 146 -3.30 23.61 -21.48
CA ARG A 146 -2.21 24.06 -20.60
C ARG A 146 -2.73 25.09 -19.62
N PRO A 147 -2.05 25.28 -18.48
CA PRO A 147 -2.40 26.36 -17.57
C PRO A 147 -2.46 27.71 -18.32
N PRO A 148 -3.43 28.58 -18.01
CA PRO A 148 -3.52 29.90 -18.59
C PRO A 148 -2.22 30.70 -18.41
N LYS A 149 -1.91 31.61 -19.34
CA LYS A 149 -0.71 32.45 -19.24
C LYS A 149 -0.70 33.21 -17.90
N GLY A 150 0.38 33.08 -17.15
CA GLY A 150 0.51 33.66 -15.81
C GLY A 150 -0.05 32.78 -14.67
N ARG A 151 -0.54 31.56 -14.97
CA ARG A 151 -0.97 30.58 -13.97
C ARG A 151 -0.05 29.36 -14.04
N LEU A 152 0.16 28.69 -12.89
CA LEU A 152 1.03 27.51 -12.80
C LEU A 152 0.26 26.19 -12.93
N HIS A 153 -1.08 26.22 -12.74
CA HIS A 153 -1.90 25.00 -12.70
C HIS A 153 -3.33 25.22 -13.20
N ASN A 154 -4.02 24.11 -13.42
CA ASN A 154 -5.43 24.01 -13.81
C ASN A 154 -6.35 23.46 -12.68
N ASN A 155 -5.85 23.37 -11.45
CA ASN A 155 -6.70 23.13 -10.27
C ASN A 155 -7.51 24.40 -9.93
N PRO A 156 -8.52 24.33 -9.04
CA PRO A 156 -9.30 25.50 -8.64
C PRO A 156 -8.39 26.65 -8.21
N HIS A 157 -8.62 27.82 -8.80
CA HIS A 157 -7.82 29.01 -8.55
C HIS A 157 -8.27 29.75 -7.30
N THR A 158 -9.53 29.58 -6.92
CA THR A 158 -10.12 30.16 -5.72
C THR A 158 -11.00 29.12 -5.03
N TYR A 159 -11.03 29.16 -3.70
CA TYR A 159 -11.91 28.36 -2.86
C TYR A 159 -13.19 29.15 -2.46
N SER A 160 -13.01 30.40 -2.05
CA SER A 160 -14.09 31.31 -1.61
C SER A 160 -14.75 32.14 -2.73
N GLY A 161 -14.26 31.98 -3.97
CA GLY A 161 -14.72 32.76 -5.14
C GLY A 161 -13.82 33.95 -5.50
N SER A 162 -12.86 34.32 -4.63
CA SER A 162 -11.86 35.35 -4.93
C SER A 162 -10.53 35.06 -4.19
N GLU A 163 -9.42 35.48 -4.78
CA GLU A 163 -8.09 35.33 -4.20
C GLU A 163 -7.95 36.12 -2.87
N ASN A 164 -8.50 37.30 -2.79
CA ASN A 164 -8.52 38.08 -1.54
C ASN A 164 -9.41 37.44 -0.46
N GLY A 165 -10.53 36.83 -0.85
CA GLY A 165 -11.38 36.05 0.06
C GLY A 165 -10.63 34.84 0.62
N ASP A 166 -9.89 34.14 -0.24
CA ASP A 166 -9.06 32.99 0.16
C ASP A 166 -7.96 33.41 1.14
N GLU A 167 -7.26 34.52 0.87
CA GLU A 167 -6.23 35.04 1.78
C GLU A 167 -6.81 35.41 3.13
N THR A 168 -7.95 36.11 3.13
CA THR A 168 -8.65 36.49 4.38
C THR A 168 -9.04 35.26 5.19
N LEU A 169 -9.54 34.22 4.52
CA LEU A 169 -9.92 32.97 5.17
C LEU A 169 -8.70 32.24 5.73
N VAL A 170 -7.60 32.14 4.97
CA VAL A 170 -6.35 31.50 5.45
C VAL A 170 -5.84 32.23 6.69
N ARG A 171 -5.83 33.57 6.70
CA ARG A 171 -5.40 34.38 7.85
C ARG A 171 -6.27 34.14 9.08
N SER A 172 -7.60 34.12 8.91
CA SER A 172 -8.54 33.83 10.00
C SER A 172 -8.28 32.45 10.59
N LEU A 173 -8.15 31.42 9.75
CA LEU A 173 -7.88 30.04 10.17
C LEU A 173 -6.49 29.91 10.84
N CYS A 174 -5.50 30.63 10.35
CA CYS A 174 -4.18 30.69 11.00
C CYS A 174 -4.25 31.35 12.37
N ALA A 175 -5.04 32.42 12.56
CA ALA A 175 -5.24 33.05 13.86
C ALA A 175 -5.89 32.06 14.87
N GLU A 176 -6.91 31.33 14.45
CA GLU A 176 -7.52 30.26 15.27
C GLU A 176 -6.48 29.18 15.60
N GLY A 177 -5.68 28.77 14.60
CA GLY A 177 -4.61 27.80 14.74
C GLY A 177 -3.51 28.26 15.70
N LEU A 178 -3.13 29.54 15.69
CA LEU A 178 -2.17 30.11 16.62
C LEU A 178 -2.66 29.99 18.07
N ALA A 179 -3.92 30.33 18.35
CA ALA A 179 -4.48 30.20 19.69
C ALA A 179 -4.45 28.74 20.20
N TYR A 180 -4.62 27.77 19.33
CA TYR A 180 -4.60 26.36 19.65
C TYR A 180 -3.17 25.79 19.77
N ARG A 181 -2.28 26.11 18.79
CA ARG A 181 -0.94 25.52 18.68
C ARG A 181 0.12 26.28 19.50
N TYR A 182 0.03 27.59 19.53
CA TYR A 182 1.01 28.49 20.12
C TYR A 182 0.32 29.58 20.95
N PRO A 183 -0.31 29.25 22.09
CA PRO A 183 -0.98 30.24 22.93
C PRO A 183 -0.02 31.37 23.37
N ASP A 184 1.25 31.05 23.56
CA ASP A 184 2.32 31.98 23.96
C ASP A 184 3.32 32.20 22.81
N HIS A 185 2.84 32.49 21.60
CA HIS A 185 3.68 32.70 20.41
C HIS A 185 4.54 33.95 20.48
N ASP A 186 5.74 33.86 19.91
CA ASP A 186 6.67 34.98 19.76
C ASP A 186 6.58 35.60 18.35
N GLN A 187 7.32 36.72 18.13
CA GLN A 187 7.36 37.39 16.83
C GLN A 187 7.90 36.50 15.69
N LYS A 188 8.82 35.57 16.02
CA LYS A 188 9.38 34.66 15.03
C LYS A 188 8.33 33.76 14.37
N VAL A 189 7.33 33.33 15.14
CA VAL A 189 6.22 32.51 14.63
C VAL A 189 5.36 33.35 13.68
N LEU A 190 5.06 34.60 14.05
CA LEU A 190 4.29 35.51 13.23
C LEU A 190 5.01 35.86 11.91
N ASP A 191 6.30 36.20 11.99
CA ASP A 191 7.11 36.52 10.80
C ASP A 191 7.18 35.34 9.83
N ARG A 192 7.31 34.12 10.34
CA ARG A 192 7.31 32.90 9.55
C ARG A 192 5.95 32.66 8.90
N MET A 193 4.85 32.85 9.63
CA MET A 193 3.48 32.72 9.09
C MET A 193 3.25 33.70 7.94
N GLU A 194 3.59 34.97 8.12
CA GLU A 194 3.44 36.00 7.09
C GLU A 194 4.27 35.70 5.85
N HIS A 195 5.51 35.27 6.04
CA HIS A 195 6.38 34.88 4.95
C HIS A 195 5.79 33.70 4.14
N GLU A 196 5.27 32.66 4.80
CA GLU A 196 4.65 31.53 4.13
C GLU A 196 3.37 31.93 3.38
N ILE A 197 2.47 32.72 4.00
CA ILE A 197 1.24 33.19 3.35
C ILE A 197 1.57 34.00 2.09
N ALA A 198 2.57 34.88 2.16
CA ALA A 198 2.99 35.67 1.00
C ALA A 198 3.49 34.79 -0.15
N LEU A 199 4.30 33.77 0.11
CA LEU A 199 4.79 32.82 -0.91
C LEU A 199 3.67 31.94 -1.47
N ILE A 200 2.76 31.45 -0.62
CA ILE A 200 1.61 30.63 -1.04
C ILE A 200 0.71 31.45 -1.98
N ARG A 201 0.44 32.71 -1.65
CA ARG A 201 -0.32 33.66 -2.49
C ARG A 201 0.39 33.91 -3.81
N GLN A 202 1.68 34.27 -3.77
CA GLN A 202 2.46 34.60 -4.96
C GLN A 202 2.50 33.44 -5.97
N GLN A 203 2.52 32.19 -5.48
CA GLN A 203 2.51 30.97 -6.28
C GLN A 203 1.09 30.49 -6.67
N GLY A 204 0.02 31.15 -6.19
CA GLY A 204 -1.38 30.83 -6.50
C GLY A 204 -1.91 29.57 -5.83
N TYR A 205 -1.38 29.18 -4.67
CA TYR A 205 -1.77 27.94 -3.98
C TYR A 205 -2.71 28.16 -2.77
N LEU A 206 -3.26 29.34 -2.54
CA LEU A 206 -4.21 29.57 -1.43
C LEU A 206 -5.39 28.60 -1.47
N ALA A 207 -6.04 28.44 -2.63
CA ALA A 207 -7.15 27.49 -2.81
C ALA A 207 -6.71 26.05 -2.54
N TYR A 208 -5.50 25.66 -2.92
CA TYR A 208 -4.96 24.31 -2.68
C TYR A 208 -4.84 24.03 -1.17
N PHE A 209 -4.35 24.96 -0.37
CA PHE A 209 -4.31 24.84 1.08
C PHE A 209 -5.71 24.78 1.71
N LEU A 210 -6.64 25.61 1.25
CA LEU A 210 -8.02 25.63 1.75
C LEU A 210 -8.80 24.36 1.42
N ILE A 211 -8.58 23.77 0.24
CA ILE A 211 -9.19 22.49 -0.12
C ILE A 211 -8.67 21.38 0.81
N ASN A 212 -7.35 21.32 1.10
CA ASN A 212 -6.81 20.35 2.04
C ASN A 212 -7.31 20.58 3.47
N TRP A 213 -7.46 21.83 3.89
CA TRP A 213 -8.10 22.20 5.16
C TRP A 213 -9.56 21.74 5.22
N ASP A 214 -10.35 21.93 4.16
CA ASP A 214 -11.75 21.50 4.07
C ASP A 214 -11.85 19.96 4.25
N ILE A 215 -11.05 19.20 3.51
CA ILE A 215 -10.98 17.74 3.60
C ILE A 215 -10.66 17.28 5.03
N THR A 216 -9.64 17.87 5.66
CA THR A 216 -9.25 17.50 7.03
C THR A 216 -10.25 17.98 8.07
N SER A 217 -10.93 19.09 7.83
CA SER A 217 -12.03 19.60 8.69
C SER A 217 -13.25 18.70 8.63
N TYR A 218 -13.63 18.24 7.43
CA TYR A 218 -14.66 17.22 7.28
C TYR A 218 -14.32 15.97 8.08
N ALA A 219 -13.10 15.44 7.92
CA ALA A 219 -12.65 14.26 8.65
C ALA A 219 -12.76 14.45 10.18
N ARG A 220 -12.29 15.58 10.71
CA ARG A 220 -12.43 15.91 12.13
C ARG A 220 -13.88 16.01 12.59
N SER A 221 -14.77 16.61 11.77
CA SER A 221 -16.20 16.70 12.09
C SER A 221 -16.90 15.34 12.20
N LYS A 222 -16.33 14.32 11.53
CA LYS A 222 -16.78 12.91 11.60
C LYS A 222 -16.07 12.09 12.68
N GLY A 223 -15.13 12.70 13.43
CA GLY A 223 -14.29 11.95 14.38
C GLY A 223 -13.23 11.06 13.72
N TYR A 224 -12.90 11.29 12.45
CA TYR A 224 -11.86 10.56 11.75
C TYR A 224 -10.49 11.13 12.05
N PHE A 225 -9.53 10.26 12.31
CA PHE A 225 -8.14 10.65 12.52
C PHE A 225 -7.38 10.70 11.21
N HIS A 226 -6.46 11.66 11.11
CA HIS A 226 -5.60 11.82 9.94
C HIS A 226 -4.19 12.21 10.36
N VAL A 227 -3.23 11.94 9.46
CA VAL A 227 -1.85 12.41 9.58
C VAL A 227 -1.42 13.04 8.26
N GLY A 228 -1.16 14.34 8.30
CA GLY A 228 -0.52 15.06 7.19
C GLY A 228 0.97 14.83 7.22
N ARG A 229 1.52 14.27 6.14
CA ARG A 229 2.93 13.91 6.01
C ARG A 229 3.56 14.43 4.71
N GLY A 230 4.78 14.02 4.44
CA GLY A 230 5.51 14.42 3.25
C GLY A 230 6.14 15.80 3.38
N SER A 231 6.19 16.53 2.26
CA SER A 231 6.80 17.87 2.23
C SER A 231 5.95 18.94 2.92
N GLY A 232 4.63 18.72 3.03
CA GLY A 232 3.70 19.63 3.71
C GLY A 232 3.99 19.85 5.20
N ALA A 233 4.67 18.88 5.84
CA ALA A 233 5.13 19.01 7.23
C ALA A 233 6.16 20.14 7.47
N ASN A 234 6.70 20.75 6.40
CA ASN A 234 7.60 21.90 6.50
C ASN A 234 6.86 23.25 6.56
N SER A 235 5.54 23.26 6.46
CA SER A 235 4.72 24.48 6.44
C SER A 235 4.09 24.79 7.80
N LEU A 236 4.36 25.97 8.33
CA LEU A 236 3.70 26.51 9.51
C LEU A 236 2.22 26.74 9.23
N VAL A 237 1.87 27.27 8.06
CA VAL A 237 0.47 27.47 7.65
C VAL A 237 -0.29 26.13 7.66
N ALA A 238 0.29 25.04 7.13
CA ALA A 238 -0.33 23.71 7.19
C ALA A 238 -0.52 23.19 8.61
N TYR A 239 0.41 23.48 9.51
CA TYR A 239 0.32 23.15 10.93
C TYR A 239 -0.78 23.95 11.64
N LEU A 240 -0.88 25.25 11.36
CA LEU A 240 -1.93 26.13 11.92
C LEU A 240 -3.31 25.74 11.37
N LEU A 241 -3.43 25.40 10.10
CA LEU A 241 -4.67 24.88 9.48
C LEU A 241 -5.04 23.47 9.94
N ARG A 242 -4.22 22.84 10.79
CA ARG A 242 -4.41 21.47 11.30
C ARG A 242 -4.45 20.42 10.19
N ILE A 243 -3.75 20.67 9.07
CA ILE A 243 -3.52 19.67 8.01
C ILE A 243 -2.45 18.66 8.45
N THR A 244 -1.45 19.11 9.23
CA THR A 244 -0.39 18.29 9.83
C THR A 244 -0.25 18.58 11.33
N ASP A 245 0.24 17.60 12.08
CA ASP A 245 0.56 17.73 13.51
C ASP A 245 2.08 17.86 13.76
N VAL A 246 2.86 18.10 12.70
CA VAL A 246 4.30 18.34 12.79
C VAL A 246 4.55 19.82 12.99
N ASP A 247 5.21 20.17 14.08
CA ASP A 247 5.63 21.55 14.35
C ASP A 247 6.93 21.88 13.60
N PRO A 248 6.88 22.73 12.56
CA PRO A 248 8.05 23.04 11.76
C PRO A 248 9.04 23.96 12.47
N ILE A 249 8.60 24.70 13.50
CA ILE A 249 9.48 25.58 14.31
C ILE A 249 10.30 24.73 15.27
N GLU A 250 9.67 23.82 16.03
CA GLU A 250 10.34 22.89 16.94
C GLU A 250 11.42 22.07 16.20
N LEU A 251 11.18 21.70 14.96
CA LEU A 251 12.05 20.83 14.19
C LEU A 251 13.06 21.56 13.28
N ASP A 252 13.09 22.87 13.28
CA ASP A 252 13.93 23.71 12.39
C ASP A 252 13.76 23.28 10.91
N LEU A 253 12.48 23.20 10.45
CA LEU A 253 12.16 22.80 9.09
C LEU A 253 12.05 24.02 8.16
N TYR A 254 12.58 23.86 6.94
CA TYR A 254 12.58 24.93 5.94
C TYR A 254 11.35 24.84 5.02
N PHE A 255 10.55 25.92 4.94
CA PHE A 255 9.39 26.01 4.06
C PHE A 255 9.76 25.89 2.58
N GLU A 256 10.93 26.38 2.20
CA GLU A 256 11.44 26.38 0.84
C GLU A 256 11.67 24.96 0.29
N ARG A 257 11.79 23.96 1.17
CA ARG A 257 11.76 22.55 0.78
C ARG A 257 10.38 22.10 0.28
N PHE A 258 9.32 22.73 0.76
CA PHE A 258 7.94 22.48 0.34
C PHE A 258 7.54 23.35 -0.83
N LEU A 259 7.73 24.66 -0.72
CA LEU A 259 7.38 25.65 -1.74
C LEU A 259 8.46 26.71 -1.83
N ASN A 260 8.97 27.00 -3.04
CA ASN A 260 9.91 28.07 -3.33
C ASN A 260 9.76 28.57 -4.76
N LEU A 261 10.34 29.75 -5.08
CA LEU A 261 10.23 30.41 -6.39
C LEU A 261 10.90 29.66 -7.56
N TYR A 262 11.86 28.77 -7.26
CA TYR A 262 12.60 27.99 -8.27
C TYR A 262 11.95 26.65 -8.54
N ARG A 263 10.89 26.32 -7.82
CA ARG A 263 10.23 25.03 -7.90
C ARG A 263 9.09 25.05 -8.90
N ALA A 264 9.28 24.34 -10.02
CA ALA A 264 8.22 24.14 -11.01
C ALA A 264 7.18 23.07 -10.59
N ASN A 265 7.48 22.25 -9.58
CA ASN A 265 6.57 21.20 -9.11
C ASN A 265 5.62 21.77 -8.06
N PRO A 266 4.36 21.29 -8.04
CA PRO A 266 3.38 21.72 -7.04
C PRO A 266 3.78 21.34 -5.62
N PRO A 267 3.23 22.01 -4.61
CA PRO A 267 3.21 21.48 -3.26
C PRO A 267 2.47 20.13 -3.24
N ASP A 268 2.89 19.20 -2.39
CA ASP A 268 2.30 17.86 -2.30
C ASP A 268 2.00 17.56 -0.83
N PHE A 269 0.71 17.52 -0.50
CA PHE A 269 0.22 17.04 0.79
C PHE A 269 -0.16 15.57 0.66
N ASP A 270 0.52 14.73 1.43
CA ASP A 270 0.11 13.35 1.64
C ASP A 270 -0.73 13.29 2.93
N ILE A 271 -2.01 12.98 2.83
CA ILE A 271 -2.89 12.89 4.00
C ILE A 271 -3.32 11.44 4.17
N ASP A 272 -2.84 10.82 5.24
CA ASP A 272 -3.20 9.46 5.63
C ASP A 272 -4.48 9.49 6.49
N PHE A 273 -5.44 8.62 6.16
CA PHE A 273 -6.64 8.34 6.94
C PHE A 273 -6.68 6.90 7.38
N SER A 274 -7.54 6.55 8.33
CA SER A 274 -7.82 5.15 8.60
C SER A 274 -8.32 4.46 7.32
N TRP A 275 -7.90 3.22 7.13
CA TRP A 275 -8.34 2.41 5.97
C TRP A 275 -9.85 2.17 5.94
N THR A 276 -10.53 2.34 7.07
CA THR A 276 -12.00 2.27 7.17
C THR A 276 -12.69 3.56 6.78
N ASP A 277 -12.04 4.72 6.91
CA ASP A 277 -12.66 6.04 6.79
C ASP A 277 -12.32 6.74 5.46
N ARG A 278 -11.19 6.35 4.86
CA ARG A 278 -10.68 6.96 3.62
C ARG A 278 -11.72 7.01 2.49
N ASP A 279 -12.50 5.96 2.33
CA ASP A 279 -13.46 5.88 1.22
C ASP A 279 -14.63 6.86 1.42
N ASP A 280 -15.03 7.15 2.66
CA ASP A 280 -16.01 8.19 2.98
C ASP A 280 -15.44 9.58 2.71
N VAL A 281 -14.19 9.84 3.07
CA VAL A 281 -13.50 11.11 2.75
C VAL A 281 -13.41 11.31 1.24
N VAL A 282 -13.10 10.28 0.45
CA VAL A 282 -13.09 10.36 -1.01
C VAL A 282 -14.50 10.64 -1.54
N ALA A 283 -15.53 9.97 -1.02
CA ALA A 283 -16.92 10.22 -1.41
C ALA A 283 -17.33 11.68 -1.11
N TYR A 284 -16.91 12.21 0.05
CA TYR A 284 -17.11 13.62 0.38
C TYR A 284 -16.50 14.56 -0.67
N MET A 285 -15.28 14.29 -1.13
CA MET A 285 -14.64 15.12 -2.16
C MET A 285 -15.46 15.15 -3.45
N PHE A 286 -16.01 14.01 -3.89
CA PHE A 286 -16.89 13.95 -5.06
C PHE A 286 -18.22 14.68 -4.89
N GLN A 287 -18.71 14.77 -3.66
CA GLN A 287 -19.94 15.54 -3.35
C GLN A 287 -19.68 17.04 -3.19
N ARG A 288 -18.55 17.38 -2.60
CA ARG A 288 -18.21 18.76 -2.21
C ARG A 288 -17.65 19.60 -3.35
N PHE A 289 -16.81 19.02 -4.19
CA PHE A 289 -16.12 19.75 -5.25
C PHE A 289 -16.66 19.35 -6.63
N PRO A 290 -16.78 20.29 -7.57
CA PRO A 290 -17.07 19.96 -8.97
C PRO A 290 -15.80 19.37 -9.65
N ASN A 291 -15.99 18.77 -10.81
CA ASN A 291 -14.91 18.35 -11.72
C ASN A 291 -13.86 17.45 -11.06
N VAL A 292 -14.33 16.49 -10.24
CA VAL A 292 -13.47 15.52 -9.53
C VAL A 292 -13.34 14.22 -10.29
N ALA A 293 -12.14 13.68 -10.35
CA ALA A 293 -11.89 12.32 -10.84
C ALA A 293 -10.73 11.66 -10.07
N LEU A 294 -10.74 10.34 -10.00
CA LEU A 294 -9.59 9.59 -9.51
C LEU A 294 -8.48 9.59 -10.57
N LEU A 295 -7.24 9.60 -10.12
CA LEU A 295 -6.08 9.46 -10.97
C LEU A 295 -5.87 7.99 -11.34
N ALA A 296 -5.45 7.72 -12.57
CA ALA A 296 -5.06 6.37 -12.98
C ALA A 296 -3.55 6.12 -12.84
N ALA A 297 -3.17 4.87 -12.99
CA ALA A 297 -1.79 4.42 -13.09
C ALA A 297 -1.66 3.32 -14.15
N TYR A 298 -0.64 3.38 -14.98
CA TYR A 298 -0.34 2.33 -15.94
C TYR A 298 0.55 1.27 -15.31
N ASN A 299 0.07 0.02 -15.33
CA ASN A 299 0.94 -1.12 -15.13
C ASN A 299 1.55 -1.53 -16.46
N THR A 300 2.85 -1.83 -16.45
CA THR A 300 3.56 -2.29 -17.64
C THR A 300 4.01 -3.73 -17.48
N PHE A 301 4.15 -4.42 -18.62
CA PHE A 301 4.69 -5.76 -18.63
C PHE A 301 6.17 -5.74 -18.22
N GLN A 302 6.47 -6.28 -17.05
CA GLN A 302 7.81 -6.61 -16.63
C GLN A 302 8.12 -8.07 -16.94
N TYR A 303 9.40 -8.45 -17.02
CA TYR A 303 9.83 -9.77 -17.47
C TYR A 303 8.97 -10.93 -16.96
N ARG A 304 8.80 -11.05 -15.63
CA ARG A 304 8.07 -12.17 -15.03
C ARG A 304 6.58 -12.17 -15.38
N ALA A 305 5.98 -10.98 -15.50
CA ALA A 305 4.58 -10.85 -15.89
C ALA A 305 4.40 -11.20 -17.36
N ALA A 306 5.24 -10.64 -18.24
CA ALA A 306 5.21 -10.93 -19.67
C ALA A 306 5.38 -12.43 -19.95
N VAL A 307 6.41 -13.06 -19.39
CA VAL A 307 6.65 -14.50 -19.53
C VAL A 307 5.48 -15.34 -19.02
N ARG A 308 4.90 -14.97 -17.88
CA ARG A 308 3.77 -15.71 -17.29
C ARG A 308 2.53 -15.63 -18.15
N GLU A 309 2.14 -14.44 -18.56
CA GLU A 309 0.93 -14.26 -19.35
C GLU A 309 1.07 -14.85 -20.76
N LEU A 310 2.22 -14.63 -21.42
CA LEU A 310 2.52 -15.25 -22.71
C LEU A 310 2.56 -16.77 -22.63
N GLY A 311 3.22 -17.33 -21.61
CA GLY A 311 3.29 -18.77 -21.41
C GLY A 311 1.90 -19.40 -21.24
N LYS A 312 0.99 -18.76 -20.51
CA LYS A 312 -0.39 -19.22 -20.34
C LYS A 312 -1.14 -19.26 -21.69
N VAL A 313 -1.13 -18.16 -22.46
CA VAL A 313 -1.89 -18.09 -23.73
C VAL A 313 -1.29 -18.94 -24.83
N MET A 314 -0.02 -19.29 -24.73
CA MET A 314 0.66 -20.22 -25.63
C MET A 314 0.57 -21.68 -25.16
N GLY A 315 -0.05 -21.94 -24.01
CA GLY A 315 -0.34 -23.31 -23.52
C GLY A 315 0.82 -24.02 -22.82
N LEU A 316 1.84 -23.29 -22.37
CA LEU A 316 2.92 -23.88 -21.57
C LEU A 316 2.41 -24.38 -20.22
N ALA A 317 2.95 -25.48 -19.74
CA ALA A 317 2.62 -26.00 -18.43
C ALA A 317 3.18 -25.08 -17.31
N LYS A 318 2.51 -25.06 -16.16
CA LYS A 318 2.87 -24.18 -15.04
C LYS A 318 4.34 -24.29 -14.63
N HIS A 319 4.91 -25.50 -14.61
CA HIS A 319 6.29 -25.72 -14.21
C HIS A 319 7.29 -25.12 -15.20
N GLU A 320 7.01 -25.17 -16.52
CA GLU A 320 7.81 -24.57 -17.57
C GLU A 320 7.79 -23.03 -17.44
N ILE A 321 6.59 -22.46 -17.23
CA ILE A 321 6.44 -21.03 -16.97
C ILE A 321 7.22 -20.60 -15.72
N ASP A 322 7.18 -21.40 -14.64
CA ASP A 322 7.90 -21.09 -13.40
C ASP A 322 9.42 -21.11 -13.57
N VAL A 323 9.95 -22.03 -14.38
CA VAL A 323 11.37 -22.09 -14.77
C VAL A 323 11.77 -20.85 -15.58
N LEU A 324 11.00 -20.49 -16.61
CA LEU A 324 11.23 -19.29 -17.39
C LEU A 324 11.16 -18.02 -16.53
N CYS A 325 10.15 -17.90 -15.67
CA CYS A 325 10.00 -16.75 -14.76
C CYS A 325 11.15 -16.64 -13.75
N ALA A 326 11.76 -17.76 -13.35
CA ALA A 326 12.90 -17.76 -12.45
C ALA A 326 14.20 -17.34 -13.13
N GLY A 327 14.28 -17.42 -14.47
CA GLY A 327 15.50 -17.16 -15.24
C GLY A 327 16.60 -18.21 -15.03
N THR A 328 16.23 -19.39 -14.51
CA THR A 328 17.15 -20.49 -14.19
C THR A 328 17.13 -21.57 -15.28
N PHE A 329 17.43 -21.19 -16.51
CA PHE A 329 17.44 -22.10 -17.65
C PHE A 329 18.69 -21.89 -18.51
N HIS A 330 19.09 -22.94 -19.21
CA HIS A 330 20.09 -22.84 -20.27
C HIS A 330 19.41 -22.64 -21.62
N PRO A 331 19.78 -21.61 -22.42
CA PRO A 331 19.11 -21.34 -23.69
C PRO A 331 19.06 -22.52 -24.65
N GLN A 332 20.06 -23.40 -24.64
CA GLN A 332 20.14 -24.59 -25.49
C GLN A 332 19.16 -25.73 -25.09
N GLN A 333 18.55 -25.64 -23.90
CA GLN A 333 17.59 -26.63 -23.38
C GLN A 333 16.13 -26.19 -23.57
N LEU A 334 15.90 -25.01 -24.14
CA LEU A 334 14.57 -24.49 -24.37
C LEU A 334 13.98 -25.06 -25.67
N GLY A 335 12.71 -25.40 -25.63
CA GLY A 335 11.93 -25.74 -26.80
C GLY A 335 11.58 -24.52 -27.65
N GLU A 336 10.97 -24.75 -28.81
CA GLU A 336 10.59 -23.66 -29.72
C GLU A 336 9.58 -22.70 -29.08
N MET A 337 8.62 -23.22 -28.32
CA MET A 337 7.56 -22.40 -27.70
C MET A 337 8.14 -21.48 -26.63
N GLU A 338 9.07 -21.97 -25.81
CA GLU A 338 9.75 -21.17 -24.81
C GLU A 338 10.59 -20.06 -25.44
N HIS A 339 11.24 -20.33 -26.56
CA HIS A 339 11.96 -19.30 -27.32
C HIS A 339 11.01 -18.21 -27.85
N VAL A 340 9.85 -18.59 -28.37
CA VAL A 340 8.83 -17.65 -28.83
C VAL A 340 8.28 -16.82 -27.68
N VAL A 341 8.00 -17.43 -26.52
CA VAL A 341 7.58 -16.71 -25.31
C VAL A 341 8.62 -15.67 -24.91
N LEU A 342 9.88 -16.03 -24.85
CA LEU A 342 10.96 -15.11 -24.48
C LEU A 342 11.13 -13.97 -25.51
N LYS A 343 11.03 -14.29 -26.81
CA LYS A 343 11.07 -13.32 -27.90
C LYS A 343 9.99 -12.26 -27.75
N TYR A 344 8.72 -12.67 -27.54
CA TYR A 344 7.63 -11.73 -27.39
C TYR A 344 7.60 -11.07 -26.01
N ALA A 345 8.13 -11.71 -24.97
CA ALA A 345 8.34 -11.06 -23.67
C ALA A 345 9.31 -9.87 -23.77
N ALA A 346 10.32 -9.96 -24.64
CA ALA A 346 11.22 -8.85 -24.93
C ALA A 346 10.53 -7.72 -25.72
N VAL A 347 9.65 -8.06 -26.67
CA VAL A 347 8.83 -7.09 -27.44
C VAL A 347 7.86 -6.34 -26.54
N LEU A 348 7.22 -7.05 -25.60
CA LEU A 348 6.21 -6.50 -24.68
C LEU A 348 6.81 -5.84 -23.43
N ARG A 349 8.12 -5.80 -23.31
CA ARG A 349 8.77 -5.14 -22.17
C ARG A 349 8.35 -3.67 -22.09
N ASP A 350 7.96 -3.25 -20.88
CA ASP A 350 7.51 -1.90 -20.56
C ASP A 350 6.22 -1.46 -21.32
N PHE A 351 5.62 -2.36 -22.11
CA PHE A 351 4.34 -2.12 -22.77
C PHE A 351 3.20 -2.04 -21.74
N PRO A 352 2.24 -1.12 -21.86
CA PRO A 352 1.09 -1.06 -20.96
C PRO A 352 0.32 -2.37 -20.92
N SER A 353 0.09 -2.90 -19.71
CA SER A 353 -0.67 -4.14 -19.51
C SER A 353 -2.07 -3.89 -18.98
N SER A 354 -2.22 -2.93 -18.09
CA SER A 354 -3.52 -2.57 -17.54
C SER A 354 -3.52 -1.14 -17.01
N LEU A 355 -4.66 -0.48 -17.16
CA LEU A 355 -4.95 0.78 -16.50
C LEU A 355 -5.60 0.47 -15.15
N THR A 356 -4.98 0.97 -14.08
CA THR A 356 -5.44 0.77 -12.71
C THR A 356 -5.67 2.11 -12.02
N LEU A 357 -6.28 2.08 -10.83
CA LEU A 357 -6.37 3.26 -9.98
C LEU A 357 -5.00 3.59 -9.40
N HIS A 358 -4.63 4.88 -9.40
CA HIS A 358 -3.56 5.36 -8.56
C HIS A 358 -3.94 5.14 -7.08
N ALA A 359 -2.95 4.82 -6.24
CA ALA A 359 -3.23 4.39 -4.87
C ALA A 359 -3.95 5.45 -4.01
N CYS A 360 -3.74 6.73 -4.30
CA CYS A 360 -4.17 7.83 -3.45
C CYS A 360 -4.65 9.09 -4.21
N GLY A 361 -4.24 9.28 -5.46
CA GLY A 361 -4.41 10.54 -6.17
C GLY A 361 -5.88 10.81 -6.55
N VAL A 362 -6.36 11.98 -6.15
CA VAL A 362 -7.64 12.57 -6.56
C VAL A 362 -7.34 13.88 -7.28
N LEU A 363 -7.95 14.09 -8.43
CA LEU A 363 -7.83 15.34 -9.20
C LEU A 363 -9.10 16.18 -8.98
N ILE A 364 -8.89 17.47 -8.78
CA ILE A 364 -9.96 18.49 -8.75
C ILE A 364 -9.56 19.55 -9.77
N ALA A 365 -10.30 19.68 -10.85
CA ALA A 365 -9.99 20.61 -11.93
C ALA A 365 -10.83 21.90 -11.82
N GLN A 366 -10.27 23.02 -12.31
CA GLN A 366 -10.99 24.29 -12.43
C GLN A 366 -12.14 24.15 -13.44
N ASP A 367 -11.85 23.55 -14.59
CA ASP A 367 -12.80 23.29 -15.67
C ASP A 367 -13.27 21.84 -15.64
N ASP A 368 -14.24 21.49 -16.53
CA ASP A 368 -14.67 20.10 -16.70
C ASP A 368 -13.47 19.18 -16.93
N ILE A 369 -13.37 18.12 -16.13
CA ILE A 369 -12.28 17.15 -16.19
C ILE A 369 -12.12 16.51 -17.57
N HIS A 370 -13.20 16.44 -18.36
CA HIS A 370 -13.20 15.89 -19.71
C HIS A 370 -12.46 16.76 -20.74
N ARG A 371 -12.12 18.00 -20.41
CA ARG A 371 -11.22 18.83 -21.25
C ARG A 371 -9.80 18.26 -21.30
N TYR A 372 -9.39 17.52 -20.27
CA TYR A 372 -8.05 16.96 -20.12
C TYR A 372 -7.95 15.55 -20.63
N GLY A 373 -9.05 14.80 -20.70
CA GLY A 373 -9.08 13.44 -21.19
C GLY A 373 -10.37 12.70 -20.88
N ALA A 374 -10.51 11.52 -21.46
CA ALA A 374 -11.63 10.64 -21.18
C ALA A 374 -11.57 10.08 -19.75
N THR A 375 -12.72 9.70 -19.21
CA THR A 375 -12.84 8.96 -17.96
C THR A 375 -13.40 7.57 -18.21
N PHE A 376 -13.17 6.65 -17.26
CA PHE A 376 -13.79 5.33 -17.20
C PHE A 376 -14.29 5.04 -15.80
N LEU A 377 -15.16 4.05 -15.66
CA LEU A 377 -15.72 3.64 -14.36
C LEU A 377 -15.12 2.30 -13.94
N PRO A 378 -14.15 2.28 -13.03
CA PRO A 378 -13.62 1.04 -12.48
C PRO A 378 -14.62 0.39 -11.51
N PRO A 379 -14.39 -0.86 -11.03
CA PRO A 379 -15.27 -1.54 -10.07
C PRO A 379 -15.55 -0.75 -8.79
N LYS A 380 -14.72 0.22 -8.45
CA LYS A 380 -14.93 1.13 -7.31
C LYS A 380 -16.11 2.10 -7.51
N GLY A 381 -16.63 2.24 -8.73
CA GLY A 381 -17.80 3.05 -9.04
C GLY A 381 -17.57 4.56 -9.06
N LEU A 382 -16.32 5.03 -9.14
CA LEU A 382 -15.99 6.45 -9.20
C LEU A 382 -15.30 6.81 -10.53
N PRO A 383 -15.65 7.95 -11.17
CA PRO A 383 -15.02 8.40 -12.40
C PRO A 383 -13.50 8.51 -12.25
N THR A 384 -12.77 7.90 -13.19
CA THR A 384 -11.30 7.85 -13.18
C THR A 384 -10.77 8.31 -14.54
N VAL A 385 -9.80 9.20 -14.55
CA VAL A 385 -9.14 9.65 -15.78
C VAL A 385 -8.33 8.52 -16.42
N GLN A 386 -8.12 8.59 -17.74
CA GLN A 386 -7.36 7.57 -18.47
C GLN A 386 -5.87 7.93 -18.63
N PHE A 387 -5.34 8.79 -17.79
CA PHE A 387 -3.94 9.18 -17.79
C PHE A 387 -3.33 9.08 -16.40
N ASP A 388 -2.01 8.98 -16.36
CA ASP A 388 -1.24 8.83 -15.12
C ASP A 388 -0.79 10.20 -14.55
N MET A 389 -0.03 10.12 -13.44
CA MET A 389 0.47 11.29 -12.73
C MET A 389 1.38 12.18 -13.60
N LEU A 390 2.17 11.60 -14.51
CA LEU A 390 3.09 12.38 -15.35
C LEU A 390 2.32 13.26 -16.34
N VAL A 391 1.31 12.68 -16.99
CA VAL A 391 0.43 13.43 -17.90
C VAL A 391 -0.41 14.46 -17.11
N ALA A 392 -0.88 14.11 -15.90
CA ALA A 392 -1.60 15.07 -15.06
C ALA A 392 -0.73 16.30 -14.74
N GLU A 393 0.54 16.10 -14.37
CA GLU A 393 1.49 17.20 -14.15
C GLU A 393 1.74 18.03 -15.42
N ASP A 394 1.88 17.39 -16.60
CA ASP A 394 2.12 18.06 -17.88
C ASP A 394 0.96 18.95 -18.32
N VAL A 395 -0.27 18.58 -18.00
CA VAL A 395 -1.47 19.41 -18.22
C VAL A 395 -1.78 20.34 -17.05
N GLY A 396 -0.92 20.41 -16.04
CA GLY A 396 -1.05 21.30 -14.89
C GLY A 396 -2.16 20.92 -13.91
N LEU A 397 -2.55 19.66 -13.84
CA LEU A 397 -3.46 19.12 -12.83
C LEU A 397 -2.66 18.46 -11.72
N TYR A 398 -2.69 19.05 -10.54
CA TYR A 398 -2.01 18.51 -9.36
C TYR A 398 -2.95 17.69 -8.53
N LYS A 399 -2.44 16.56 -8.04
CA LYS A 399 -3.20 15.59 -7.27
C LYS A 399 -3.34 15.99 -5.80
N PHE A 400 -4.41 15.55 -5.19
CA PHE A 400 -4.60 15.50 -3.75
C PHE A 400 -4.40 14.06 -3.33
N ASP A 401 -3.39 13.78 -2.48
CA ASP A 401 -3.07 12.42 -2.07
C ASP A 401 -3.81 12.03 -0.80
N ILE A 402 -4.88 11.26 -0.98
CA ILE A 402 -5.74 10.72 0.07
C ILE A 402 -5.40 9.25 0.27
N LEU A 403 -4.55 8.98 1.25
CA LEU A 403 -4.02 7.65 1.51
C LEU A 403 -4.82 6.90 2.57
N SER A 404 -4.61 5.60 2.63
CA SER A 404 -5.19 4.77 3.68
C SER A 404 -4.11 4.05 4.47
N GLN A 405 -4.31 3.95 5.79
CA GLN A 405 -3.32 3.41 6.70
C GLN A 405 -3.99 2.58 7.80
N ARG A 406 -3.43 1.42 8.10
CA ARG A 406 -3.92 0.55 9.18
C ARG A 406 -3.50 1.03 10.57
N GLY A 407 -2.42 1.78 10.67
CA GLY A 407 -1.97 2.37 11.92
C GLY A 407 -3.03 3.29 12.53
N LEU A 408 -3.58 4.20 11.73
CA LEU A 408 -4.69 5.06 12.13
C LEU A 408 -5.96 4.28 12.45
N GLY A 409 -6.21 3.14 11.80
CA GLY A 409 -7.30 2.23 12.16
C GLY A 409 -7.13 1.64 13.57
N LYS A 410 -5.88 1.34 14.00
CA LYS A 410 -5.61 0.91 15.38
C LYS A 410 -5.92 2.01 16.39
N ILE A 411 -5.52 3.24 16.11
CA ILE A 411 -5.78 4.40 16.96
C ILE A 411 -7.29 4.60 17.09
N LYS A 412 -8.02 4.60 15.96
CA LYS A 412 -9.48 4.76 15.95
C LYS A 412 -10.19 3.65 16.71
N ASP A 413 -9.94 2.37 16.37
CA ASP A 413 -10.58 1.23 17.05
C ASP A 413 -10.29 1.25 18.57
N THR A 414 -9.12 1.74 18.99
CA THR A 414 -8.78 1.88 20.42
C THR A 414 -9.63 2.97 21.06
N MET A 415 -9.70 4.15 20.45
CA MET A 415 -10.52 5.26 20.95
C MET A 415 -11.99 4.89 21.02
N ASP A 416 -12.54 4.22 20.00
CA ASP A 416 -13.91 3.70 19.98
C ASP A 416 -14.18 2.73 21.14
N MET A 417 -13.22 1.84 21.46
CA MET A 417 -13.34 0.92 22.60
C MET A 417 -13.23 1.64 23.96
N VAL A 418 -12.38 2.67 24.06
CA VAL A 418 -12.26 3.52 25.26
C VAL A 418 -13.55 4.31 25.46
N GLU A 419 -14.11 4.90 24.41
CA GLU A 419 -15.38 5.65 24.46
C GLU A 419 -16.55 4.74 24.87
N ALA A 420 -16.63 3.54 24.33
CA ALA A 420 -17.66 2.55 24.71
C ALA A 420 -17.54 2.11 26.17
N ARG A 421 -16.35 2.17 26.78
CA ARG A 421 -16.11 1.85 28.17
C ARG A 421 -16.34 3.06 29.09
N ASP A 422 -15.77 4.20 28.72
CA ASP A 422 -15.79 5.43 29.50
C ASP A 422 -15.73 6.65 28.55
N PRO A 423 -16.91 7.19 28.18
CA PRO A 423 -17.00 8.33 27.29
C PRO A 423 -16.28 9.59 27.83
N SER A 424 -16.21 9.75 29.15
CA SER A 424 -15.55 10.89 29.77
C SER A 424 -14.04 10.86 29.58
N THR A 425 -13.43 9.72 29.75
CA THR A 425 -12.00 9.49 29.46
C THR A 425 -11.69 9.67 27.98
N ALA A 426 -12.51 9.12 27.09
CA ALA A 426 -12.31 9.28 25.64
C ALA A 426 -12.37 10.76 25.23
N LYS A 427 -13.35 11.51 25.71
CA LYS A 427 -13.51 12.94 25.43
C LYS A 427 -12.35 13.81 25.95
N ALA A 428 -11.70 13.37 27.03
CA ALA A 428 -10.56 14.06 27.60
C ALA A 428 -9.24 13.87 26.81
N ILE A 429 -9.24 13.00 25.78
CA ILE A 429 -8.05 12.71 24.96
C ILE A 429 -8.20 13.39 23.61
N ASP A 430 -7.48 14.50 23.40
CA ASP A 430 -7.27 15.03 22.05
C ASP A 430 -6.08 14.29 21.43
N ILE A 431 -6.34 13.45 20.43
CA ILE A 431 -5.31 12.66 19.74
C ILE A 431 -4.31 13.52 18.98
N HIS A 432 -4.63 14.79 18.71
CA HIS A 432 -3.78 15.77 18.04
C HIS A 432 -2.95 16.62 19.03
N ASP A 433 -3.14 16.47 20.34
CA ASP A 433 -2.36 17.18 21.37
C ASP A 433 -1.03 16.47 21.62
N MET A 434 -0.07 16.70 20.75
CA MET A 434 1.27 16.13 20.84
C MET A 434 2.06 16.58 22.06
N ARG A 435 1.76 17.75 22.65
CA ARG A 435 2.45 18.25 23.86
C ARG A 435 2.21 17.31 25.03
N ARG A 436 0.97 16.90 25.23
CA ARG A 436 0.59 15.93 26.26
C ARG A 436 1.34 14.59 26.09
N PHE A 437 1.38 14.07 24.85
CA PHE A 437 2.00 12.76 24.60
C PHE A 437 3.52 12.79 24.75
N LYS A 438 4.17 13.88 24.35
CA LYS A 438 5.61 14.08 24.51
C LYS A 438 6.03 14.21 25.99
N ALA A 439 5.15 14.75 26.84
CA ALA A 439 5.38 14.93 28.27
C ALA A 439 5.07 13.66 29.10
N ASP A 440 4.45 12.64 28.51
CA ASP A 440 4.01 11.45 29.24
C ASP A 440 5.20 10.54 29.59
N GLU A 441 5.45 10.35 30.88
CA GLU A 441 6.58 9.54 31.37
C GLU A 441 6.42 8.04 31.04
N GLY A 442 5.20 7.53 30.98
CA GLY A 442 4.92 6.16 30.54
C GLY A 442 5.34 5.92 29.08
N VAL A 443 5.08 6.90 28.21
CA VAL A 443 5.53 6.87 26.80
C VAL A 443 7.04 6.92 26.72
N ARG A 444 7.70 7.80 27.49
CA ARG A 444 9.16 7.93 27.55
C ARG A 444 9.82 6.64 28.05
N ALA A 445 9.28 6.02 29.10
CA ALA A 445 9.76 4.74 29.59
C ALA A 445 9.59 3.62 28.55
N MET A 446 8.43 3.55 27.87
CA MET A 446 8.18 2.55 26.82
C MET A 446 9.13 2.70 25.64
N LEU A 447 9.52 3.92 25.27
CA LEU A 447 10.52 4.20 24.22
C LEU A 447 11.91 3.72 24.66
N ARG A 448 12.39 4.09 25.88
CA ARG A 448 13.71 3.65 26.41
C ARG A 448 13.85 2.14 26.44
N GLU A 449 12.81 1.45 26.88
CA GLU A 449 12.77 0.00 26.95
C GLU A 449 12.47 -0.67 25.61
N ALA A 450 12.12 0.12 24.59
CA ALA A 450 11.69 -0.33 23.27
C ALA A 450 10.56 -1.38 23.30
N ARG A 451 9.59 -1.24 24.21
CA ARG A 451 8.39 -2.09 24.32
C ARG A 451 7.33 -1.70 23.29
N ALA A 452 7.74 -1.49 22.05
CA ALA A 452 6.96 -0.86 20.99
C ALA A 452 6.22 -1.84 20.05
N THR A 453 6.08 -3.12 20.44
CA THR A 453 5.31 -4.11 19.64
C THR A 453 3.88 -3.64 19.45
N GLY A 454 3.38 -3.66 18.21
CA GLY A 454 2.06 -3.14 17.82
C GLY A 454 2.05 -1.64 17.49
N CYS A 455 3.03 -0.85 17.96
CA CYS A 455 3.08 0.58 17.72
C CYS A 455 3.58 0.87 16.31
N PHE A 456 2.88 1.77 15.63
CA PHE A 456 3.18 2.13 14.25
C PHE A 456 4.64 2.57 14.09
N TYR A 457 5.26 2.12 13.00
CA TYR A 457 6.60 2.47 12.53
C TYR A 457 7.78 2.04 13.40
N VAL A 458 7.61 1.87 14.73
CA VAL A 458 8.68 1.63 15.71
C VAL A 458 8.82 0.18 16.17
N GLU A 459 7.91 -0.72 15.76
CA GLU A 459 7.83 -2.09 16.27
C GLU A 459 8.84 -3.08 15.65
N SER A 460 9.51 -2.76 14.54
CA SER A 460 10.41 -3.71 13.87
C SER A 460 11.61 -4.07 14.76
N PRO A 461 12.17 -5.31 14.68
CA PRO A 461 13.32 -5.72 15.50
C PRO A 461 14.50 -4.76 15.39
N ALA A 462 14.82 -4.30 14.17
CA ALA A 462 15.92 -3.38 13.94
C ALA A 462 15.66 -2.02 14.60
N MET A 463 14.43 -1.50 14.56
CA MET A 463 14.07 -0.23 15.18
C MET A 463 14.09 -0.35 16.72
N ARG A 464 13.52 -1.41 17.27
CA ARG A 464 13.55 -1.69 18.70
C ARG A 464 14.98 -1.82 19.24
N MET A 465 15.85 -2.53 18.51
CA MET A 465 17.27 -2.62 18.87
C MET A 465 17.96 -1.25 18.80
N LEU A 466 17.69 -0.44 17.78
CA LEU A 466 18.30 0.90 17.66
C LEU A 466 17.82 1.83 18.77
N MET A 467 16.52 1.84 19.10
CA MET A 467 15.98 2.63 20.21
C MET A 467 16.65 2.28 21.54
N ARG A 468 16.86 0.98 21.83
CA ARG A 468 17.61 0.55 23.01
C ARG A 468 19.07 1.02 22.99
N LYS A 469 19.76 0.90 21.85
CA LYS A 469 21.14 1.36 21.70
C LYS A 469 21.28 2.85 21.94
N LEU A 470 20.31 3.64 21.49
CA LEU A 470 20.28 5.09 21.66
C LEU A 470 19.63 5.55 22.96
N GLN A 471 18.95 4.66 23.70
CA GLN A 471 18.14 5.03 24.88
C GLN A 471 17.15 6.15 24.57
N VAL A 472 16.46 6.02 23.43
CA VAL A 472 15.50 7.03 22.96
C VAL A 472 14.39 7.20 23.99
N ASP A 473 14.17 8.45 24.44
CA ASP A 473 13.13 8.80 25.40
C ASP A 473 12.39 10.10 25.05
N ASP A 474 12.73 10.71 23.91
CA ASP A 474 12.11 11.93 23.45
C ASP A 474 11.74 11.88 21.96
N TYR A 475 11.00 12.89 21.52
CA TYR A 475 10.48 12.98 20.14
C TYR A 475 11.60 13.18 19.11
N LEU A 476 12.57 14.06 19.39
CA LEU A 476 13.68 14.33 18.47
C LEU A 476 14.58 13.11 18.30
N GLY A 477 14.87 12.40 19.39
CA GLY A 477 15.59 11.14 19.39
C GLY A 477 14.87 10.07 18.56
N LEU A 478 13.54 10.01 18.64
CA LEU A 478 12.76 9.08 17.82
C LEU A 478 12.80 9.43 16.31
N VAL A 479 12.68 10.72 15.98
CA VAL A 479 12.82 11.22 14.59
C VAL A 479 14.21 10.87 14.04
N ALA A 480 15.27 11.09 14.81
CA ALA A 480 16.64 10.74 14.42
C ALA A 480 16.82 9.23 14.25
N ALA A 481 16.42 8.42 15.24
CA ALA A 481 16.51 6.96 15.19
C ALA A 481 15.82 6.39 13.94
N SER A 482 14.60 6.86 13.64
CA SER A 482 13.82 6.42 12.48
C SER A 482 14.44 6.82 11.14
N SER A 483 15.29 7.82 11.13
CA SER A 483 15.98 8.30 9.92
C SER A 483 17.32 7.61 9.70
N VAL A 484 18.12 7.40 10.76
CA VAL A 484 19.44 6.74 10.64
C VAL A 484 19.37 5.24 10.34
N ILE A 485 18.25 4.58 10.64
CA ILE A 485 18.07 3.14 10.40
C ILE A 485 17.89 2.80 8.90
N ARG A 486 17.69 3.78 8.05
CA ARG A 486 17.46 3.58 6.62
C ARG A 486 18.66 2.92 5.92
N PRO A 487 18.41 2.02 4.95
CA PRO A 487 19.47 1.20 4.35
C PRO A 487 20.65 2.00 3.79
N GLY A 488 20.40 3.20 3.28
CA GLY A 488 21.43 4.05 2.75
C GLY A 488 22.34 4.63 3.82
N VAL A 489 21.76 5.27 4.84
CA VAL A 489 22.49 5.84 5.98
C VAL A 489 23.24 4.75 6.77
N ALA A 490 22.59 3.57 6.93
CA ALA A 490 23.22 2.44 7.59
C ALA A 490 24.42 1.89 6.79
N LYS A 491 24.37 1.86 5.46
CA LYS A 491 25.46 1.36 4.60
C LYS A 491 26.64 2.32 4.49
N SER A 492 26.41 3.62 4.60
CA SER A 492 27.45 4.66 4.54
C SER A 492 28.33 4.74 5.81
N GLY A 493 27.99 3.99 6.86
CA GLY A 493 28.66 4.07 8.19
C GLY A 493 28.13 5.21 9.09
N MET A 494 27.26 6.08 8.60
CA MET A 494 26.73 7.21 9.36
C MET A 494 25.90 6.78 10.58
N MET A 495 25.14 5.67 10.47
CA MET A 495 24.41 5.11 11.60
C MET A 495 25.36 4.71 12.75
N GLN A 496 26.47 4.09 12.42
CA GLN A 496 27.46 3.69 13.40
C GLN A 496 28.09 4.93 14.08
N ALA A 497 28.51 5.92 13.29
CA ALA A 497 29.07 7.18 13.80
C ALA A 497 28.07 7.91 14.71
N TYR A 498 26.77 7.92 14.35
CA TYR A 498 25.72 8.53 15.16
C TYR A 498 25.59 7.81 16.51
N ILE A 499 25.51 6.48 16.55
CA ILE A 499 25.41 5.68 17.79
C ILE A 499 26.65 5.93 18.67
N GLU A 500 27.86 5.90 18.09
CA GLU A 500 29.11 6.11 18.84
C GLU A 500 29.19 7.49 19.47
N ARG A 501 28.89 8.55 18.72
CA ARG A 501 28.92 9.93 19.20
C ARG A 501 27.80 10.25 20.18
N HIS A 502 26.64 9.59 20.02
CA HIS A 502 25.53 9.68 20.99
C HIS A 502 25.92 9.06 22.32
N ARG A 503 26.48 7.85 22.31
CA ARG A 503 26.81 7.08 23.53
C ARG A 503 28.11 7.49 24.19
N ASN A 504 29.06 8.05 23.45
CA ASN A 504 30.35 8.45 23.92
C ASN A 504 30.67 9.91 23.54
N PRO A 505 30.50 10.88 24.47
CA PRO A 505 30.80 12.28 24.22
C PRO A 505 32.20 12.56 23.67
N ASN A 506 33.21 11.76 24.08
CA ASN A 506 34.58 11.94 23.60
C ASN A 506 34.70 11.64 22.08
N LYS A 507 33.82 10.81 21.53
CA LYS A 507 33.79 10.52 20.10
C LYS A 507 33.18 11.65 19.25
N ARG A 508 32.58 12.65 19.86
CA ARG A 508 32.11 13.85 19.18
C ARG A 508 33.23 14.69 18.57
N GLN A 509 34.43 14.56 19.11
CA GLN A 509 35.64 15.17 18.55
C GLN A 509 36.04 14.62 17.18
N ASP A 510 35.56 13.43 16.81
CA ASP A 510 35.78 12.86 15.47
C ASP A 510 34.92 13.55 14.39
N ALA A 511 33.99 14.40 14.77
CA ALA A 511 33.20 15.20 13.85
C ALA A 511 33.95 16.42 13.36
N HIS A 512 33.78 16.79 12.08
CA HIS A 512 34.33 18.05 11.58
C HIS A 512 33.67 19.22 12.35
N PRO A 513 34.44 20.17 12.92
CA PRO A 513 33.91 21.25 13.77
C PRO A 513 32.74 22.00 13.10
N VAL A 514 32.89 22.42 11.85
CA VAL A 514 31.83 23.10 11.09
C VAL A 514 30.53 22.28 11.00
N LEU A 515 30.63 20.96 10.80
CA LEU A 515 29.42 20.11 10.76
C LEU A 515 28.81 19.90 12.14
N MET A 516 29.68 19.91 13.20
CA MET A 516 29.21 19.84 14.57
C MET A 516 28.42 21.10 14.96
N ASP A 517 28.89 22.28 14.54
CA ASP A 517 28.18 23.55 14.77
C ASP A 517 26.88 23.65 14.00
N LEU A 518 26.85 23.13 12.78
CA LEU A 518 25.64 23.14 11.94
C LEU A 518 24.61 22.12 12.36
N MET A 519 25.03 20.96 12.87
CA MET A 519 24.16 19.82 13.19
C MET A 519 24.44 19.29 14.60
N PRO A 520 24.29 20.11 15.66
CA PRO A 520 24.58 19.70 17.03
C PRO A 520 23.67 18.57 17.52
N GLU A 521 22.40 18.55 17.09
CA GLU A 521 21.40 17.54 17.42
C GLU A 521 21.74 16.13 16.90
N THR A 522 22.51 16.04 15.82
CA THR A 522 22.95 14.77 15.22
C THR A 522 24.47 14.57 15.32
N TYR A 523 25.14 15.34 16.18
CA TYR A 523 26.58 15.23 16.45
C TYR A 523 27.45 15.37 15.19
N GLY A 524 27.07 16.28 14.30
CA GLY A 524 27.73 16.51 13.02
C GLY A 524 27.55 15.38 11.99
N VAL A 525 26.59 14.48 12.21
CA VAL A 525 26.22 13.43 11.23
C VAL A 525 25.06 13.92 10.38
N MET A 526 25.22 13.90 9.06
CA MET A 526 24.11 14.17 8.14
C MET A 526 23.10 13.02 8.19
N VAL A 527 21.87 13.33 8.58
CA VAL A 527 20.77 12.37 8.75
C VAL A 527 19.61 12.70 7.83
N TYR A 528 19.37 13.97 7.57
CA TYR A 528 18.19 14.48 6.87
C TYR A 528 18.53 15.15 5.55
N GLN A 529 17.55 15.19 4.65
CA GLN A 529 17.66 16.00 3.42
C GLN A 529 17.81 17.49 3.74
N GLU A 530 17.19 17.92 4.81
CA GLU A 530 17.26 19.27 5.34
C GLU A 530 18.69 19.65 5.75
N ASP A 531 19.51 18.69 6.17
CA ASP A 531 20.93 18.94 6.52
C ASP A 531 21.72 19.38 5.29
N VAL A 532 21.41 18.84 4.11
CA VAL A 532 22.03 19.28 2.86
C VAL A 532 21.67 20.75 2.57
N ILE A 533 20.40 21.15 2.78
CA ILE A 533 19.97 22.54 2.61
C ILE A 533 20.68 23.43 3.64
N LYS A 534 20.73 22.99 4.89
CA LYS A 534 21.37 23.71 6.01
C LYS A 534 22.85 23.97 5.75
N VAL A 535 23.57 22.96 5.29
CA VAL A 535 25.00 23.08 4.94
C VAL A 535 25.17 23.98 3.72
N ALA A 536 24.40 23.79 2.67
CA ALA A 536 24.50 24.62 1.46
C ALA A 536 24.20 26.11 1.77
N HIS A 537 23.19 26.39 2.61
CA HIS A 537 22.80 27.75 3.00
C HIS A 537 23.76 28.36 3.99
N LYS A 538 23.94 27.74 5.16
CA LYS A 538 24.72 28.34 6.27
C LYS A 538 26.23 28.30 6.04
N PHE A 539 26.76 27.18 5.53
CA PHE A 539 28.20 27.06 5.27
C PHE A 539 28.60 27.77 3.97
N ALA A 540 27.99 27.42 2.84
CA ALA A 540 28.40 27.98 1.55
C ALA A 540 27.74 29.35 1.23
N GLY A 541 26.59 29.70 1.86
CA GLY A 541 25.92 30.96 1.58
C GLY A 541 25.02 30.94 0.33
N LEU A 542 24.58 29.77 -0.10
CA LEU A 542 23.52 29.67 -1.12
C LEU A 542 22.19 30.19 -0.53
N ASP A 543 21.34 30.77 -1.38
CA ASP A 543 19.97 30.98 -0.95
C ASP A 543 19.23 29.64 -0.76
N LEU A 544 18.09 29.63 -0.05
CA LEU A 544 17.38 28.40 0.29
C LEU A 544 16.83 27.68 -0.94
N GLY A 545 16.48 28.43 -1.99
CA GLY A 545 16.02 27.86 -3.26
C GLY A 545 17.15 27.19 -4.05
N GLU A 546 18.33 27.83 -4.15
CA GLU A 546 19.55 27.25 -4.73
C GLU A 546 19.95 25.97 -3.95
N ALA A 547 19.88 26.00 -2.62
CA ALA A 547 20.16 24.87 -1.76
C ALA A 547 19.19 23.69 -1.99
N ASP A 548 17.90 23.96 -2.25
CA ASP A 548 16.94 22.91 -2.62
C ASP A 548 17.22 22.31 -4.00
N VAL A 549 17.61 23.13 -4.98
CA VAL A 549 18.06 22.64 -6.31
C VAL A 549 19.24 21.69 -6.14
N LEU A 550 20.24 22.05 -5.32
CA LEU A 550 21.39 21.20 -5.01
C LEU A 550 20.96 19.88 -4.37
N ARG A 551 20.14 19.91 -3.34
CA ARG A 551 19.62 18.73 -2.65
C ARG A 551 18.88 17.78 -3.62
N ARG A 552 18.04 18.31 -4.51
CA ARG A 552 17.28 17.51 -5.48
C ARG A 552 18.19 16.86 -6.51
N GLY A 553 19.16 17.61 -6.99
CA GLY A 553 20.17 17.12 -7.92
C GLY A 553 20.97 15.96 -7.34
N MET A 554 21.41 16.08 -6.09
CA MET A 554 22.11 15.01 -5.38
C MET A 554 21.26 13.74 -5.23
N SER A 555 19.95 13.85 -5.13
CA SER A 555 19.03 12.69 -5.06
C SER A 555 18.74 12.05 -6.42
N GLY A 556 19.39 12.46 -7.49
CA GLY A 556 19.14 11.98 -8.86
C GLY A 556 17.79 12.43 -9.45
N LYS A 557 17.11 13.35 -8.80
CA LYS A 557 15.79 13.89 -9.19
C LYS A 557 15.92 15.29 -9.82
N PHE A 558 16.87 15.47 -10.72
CA PHE A 558 17.03 16.75 -11.40
C PHE A 558 16.31 16.73 -12.77
N ARG A 559 15.61 17.83 -13.07
CA ARG A 559 15.06 18.08 -14.41
C ARG A 559 16.12 18.64 -15.37
N SER A 560 17.16 19.33 -14.84
CA SER A 560 18.29 19.86 -15.60
C SER A 560 19.59 19.58 -14.86
N ARG A 561 20.49 18.86 -15.52
CA ARG A 561 21.85 18.61 -15.04
C ARG A 561 22.65 19.92 -14.94
N GLU A 562 22.40 20.84 -15.87
CA GLU A 562 23.05 22.15 -15.90
C GLU A 562 22.69 23.01 -14.66
N ALA A 563 21.43 22.93 -14.18
CA ALA A 563 21.03 23.63 -12.97
C ALA A 563 21.73 23.06 -11.73
N PHE A 564 21.93 21.75 -11.69
CA PHE A 564 22.68 21.11 -10.61
C PHE A 564 24.17 21.50 -10.66
N ASP A 565 24.80 21.45 -11.85
CA ASP A 565 26.19 21.80 -12.00
C ASP A 565 26.45 23.28 -11.63
N ARG A 566 25.57 24.20 -12.02
CA ARG A 566 25.62 25.60 -11.56
C ARG A 566 25.52 25.75 -10.04
N ALA A 567 24.59 25.03 -9.40
CA ALA A 567 24.44 25.10 -7.94
C ALA A 567 25.65 24.50 -7.20
N ARG A 568 26.27 23.44 -7.76
CA ARG A 568 27.52 22.88 -7.24
C ARG A 568 28.67 23.89 -7.36
N ASP A 569 28.85 24.51 -8.52
CA ASP A 569 29.93 25.44 -8.75
C ASP A 569 29.74 26.69 -7.86
N ALA A 570 28.50 27.15 -7.71
CA ALA A 570 28.14 28.23 -6.78
C ALA A 570 28.45 27.87 -5.33
N PHE A 571 28.21 26.60 -4.90
CA PHE A 571 28.55 26.13 -3.58
C PHE A 571 30.05 26.28 -3.30
N HIS A 572 30.90 25.81 -4.22
CA HIS A 572 32.35 25.90 -4.07
C HIS A 572 32.84 27.33 -4.05
N ALA A 573 32.36 28.18 -4.97
CA ALA A 573 32.77 29.58 -5.07
C ALA A 573 32.36 30.38 -3.83
N LYS A 574 31.06 30.36 -3.46
CA LYS A 574 30.56 31.11 -2.32
C LYS A 574 31.13 30.63 -0.98
N ALA A 575 31.43 29.31 -0.82
CA ALA A 575 32.08 28.80 0.39
C ALA A 575 33.53 29.33 0.53
N MET A 576 34.28 29.41 -0.55
CA MET A 576 35.62 29.99 -0.54
C MET A 576 35.58 31.51 -0.32
N ASP A 577 34.62 32.23 -0.89
CA ASP A 577 34.41 33.66 -0.67
C ASP A 577 34.07 34.00 0.80
N LYS A 578 33.42 33.07 1.52
CA LYS A 578 33.21 33.16 2.98
C LYS A 578 34.47 32.86 3.80
N GLY A 579 35.61 32.60 3.18
CA GLY A 579 36.90 32.37 3.83
C GLY A 579 37.13 30.92 4.29
N HIS A 580 36.29 29.95 3.86
CA HIS A 580 36.57 28.57 4.19
C HIS A 580 37.74 28.01 3.39
N PRO A 581 38.71 27.32 3.99
CA PRO A 581 39.84 26.73 3.29
C PRO A 581 39.38 25.70 2.25
N SER A 582 40.04 25.67 1.08
CA SER A 582 39.65 24.76 -0.05
C SER A 582 39.57 23.28 0.36
N HIS A 583 40.47 22.81 1.24
CA HIS A 583 40.40 21.43 1.72
C HIS A 583 39.15 21.15 2.57
N VAL A 584 38.69 22.10 3.37
CA VAL A 584 37.46 22.01 4.17
C VAL A 584 36.25 21.98 3.25
N VAL A 585 36.19 22.87 2.24
CA VAL A 585 35.11 22.91 1.28
C VAL A 585 35.00 21.58 0.52
N LYS A 586 36.10 21.00 0.09
CA LYS A 586 36.13 19.69 -0.57
C LYS A 586 35.68 18.56 0.34
N GLU A 587 36.08 18.57 1.61
CA GLU A 587 35.68 17.54 2.58
C GLU A 587 34.19 17.62 2.92
N VAL A 588 33.66 18.81 3.15
CA VAL A 588 32.22 19.02 3.40
C VAL A 588 31.41 18.58 2.17
N TRP A 589 31.86 18.95 0.96
CA TRP A 589 31.23 18.49 -0.29
C TRP A 589 31.23 16.97 -0.40
N ARG A 590 32.36 16.32 -0.16
CA ARG A 590 32.49 14.86 -0.20
C ARG A 590 31.52 14.16 0.75
N GLN A 591 31.33 14.70 1.94
CA GLN A 591 30.37 14.16 2.91
C GLN A 591 28.93 14.36 2.44
N MET A 592 28.59 15.53 1.91
CA MET A 592 27.29 15.78 1.29
C MET A 592 27.01 14.83 0.13
N GLU A 593 27.95 14.63 -0.78
CA GLU A 593 27.81 13.76 -1.94
C GLU A 593 27.65 12.28 -1.54
N SER A 594 28.40 11.81 -0.53
CA SER A 594 28.27 10.43 -0.02
C SER A 594 26.91 10.16 0.61
N PHE A 595 26.27 11.18 1.14
CA PHE A 595 24.95 11.11 1.77
C PHE A 595 23.78 11.26 0.77
N ALA A 596 24.01 11.94 -0.34
CA ALA A 596 22.97 12.46 -1.23
C ALA A 596 22.03 11.41 -1.84
N GLY A 597 22.50 10.21 -2.16
CA GLY A 597 21.68 9.15 -2.75
C GLY A 597 20.71 8.48 -1.76
N TYR A 598 20.80 8.80 -0.47
CA TYR A 598 20.15 8.05 0.60
C TYR A 598 19.40 8.91 1.62
N ALA A 599 19.39 10.22 1.41
CA ALA A 599 18.82 11.19 2.32
C ALA A 599 17.30 11.03 2.51
N PHE A 600 16.84 11.17 3.75
CA PHE A 600 15.43 11.07 4.11
C PHE A 600 14.93 12.42 4.65
N ALA A 601 13.66 12.72 4.41
CA ALA A 601 13.06 13.97 4.85
C ALA A 601 12.81 13.96 6.37
N LYS A 602 13.30 14.96 7.11
CA LYS A 602 13.05 15.13 8.55
C LYS A 602 11.55 15.24 8.85
N GLY A 603 10.83 16.06 8.05
CA GLY A 603 9.39 16.22 8.16
C GLY A 603 8.60 14.92 8.00
N HIS A 604 9.02 14.01 7.09
CA HIS A 604 8.36 12.71 6.94
C HIS A 604 8.62 11.79 8.15
N SER A 605 9.84 11.73 8.68
CA SER A 605 10.13 11.00 9.91
C SER A 605 9.37 11.56 11.11
N ALA A 606 9.25 12.88 11.18
CA ALA A 606 8.50 13.58 12.21
C ALA A 606 6.99 13.25 12.16
N SER A 607 6.39 13.25 10.98
CA SER A 607 4.97 12.88 10.82
C SER A 607 4.69 11.45 11.30
N TYR A 608 5.60 10.52 10.99
CA TYR A 608 5.48 9.14 11.48
C TYR A 608 5.77 9.00 12.97
N ALA A 609 6.64 9.85 13.53
CA ALA A 609 6.86 9.92 14.97
C ALA A 609 5.62 10.42 15.72
N VAL A 610 4.82 11.35 15.14
CA VAL A 610 3.51 11.76 15.69
C VAL A 610 2.63 10.53 15.89
N GLU A 611 2.39 9.74 14.84
CA GLU A 611 1.55 8.55 14.92
C GLU A 611 2.15 7.47 15.87
N SER A 612 3.48 7.37 15.91
CA SER A 612 4.15 6.50 16.87
C SER A 612 3.85 6.91 18.31
N TYR A 613 3.89 8.20 18.63
CA TYR A 613 3.56 8.73 19.96
C TYR A 613 2.10 8.51 20.32
N GLN A 614 1.17 8.73 19.39
CA GLN A 614 -0.26 8.41 19.56
C GLN A 614 -0.44 6.93 19.88
N SER A 615 0.20 6.06 19.12
CA SER A 615 0.18 4.61 19.33
C SER A 615 0.77 4.18 20.68
N LEU A 616 1.91 4.76 21.08
CA LEU A 616 2.57 4.49 22.35
C LEU A 616 1.72 4.95 23.54
N PHE A 617 1.15 6.16 23.45
CA PHE A 617 0.27 6.68 24.51
C PHE A 617 -0.94 5.75 24.73
N LEU A 618 -1.61 5.35 23.67
CA LEU A 618 -2.75 4.44 23.77
C LEU A 618 -2.32 3.07 24.32
N LYS A 619 -1.17 2.55 23.93
CA LYS A 619 -0.64 1.29 24.48
C LYS A 619 -0.30 1.38 25.95
N VAL A 620 0.23 2.53 26.44
CA VAL A 620 0.55 2.75 27.86
C VAL A 620 -0.70 2.77 28.71
N HIS A 621 -1.71 3.55 28.27
CA HIS A 621 -2.90 3.83 29.12
C HIS A 621 -4.05 2.85 28.87
N PHE A 622 -4.12 2.22 27.68
CA PHE A 622 -5.19 1.31 27.27
C PHE A 622 -4.62 0.05 26.60
N PRO A 623 -3.75 -0.71 27.30
CA PRO A 623 -2.97 -1.78 26.66
C PRO A 623 -3.81 -2.88 26.02
N LEU A 624 -4.92 -3.29 26.62
CA LEU A 624 -5.75 -4.37 26.10
C LEU A 624 -6.59 -3.92 24.92
N GLU A 625 -7.20 -2.74 25.00
CA GLU A 625 -7.94 -2.12 23.90
C GLU A 625 -7.03 -1.88 22.71
N TYR A 626 -5.82 -1.37 22.94
CA TYR A 626 -4.84 -1.13 21.89
C TYR A 626 -4.39 -2.44 21.21
N MET A 627 -4.09 -3.49 21.97
CA MET A 627 -3.71 -4.78 21.39
C MET A 627 -4.89 -5.45 20.66
N CYS A 628 -6.11 -5.31 21.17
CA CYS A 628 -7.33 -5.74 20.47
C CYS A 628 -7.47 -5.01 19.13
N ALA A 629 -7.28 -3.70 19.11
CA ALA A 629 -7.28 -2.89 17.89
C ALA A 629 -6.16 -3.32 16.92
N CYS A 630 -4.96 -3.65 17.41
CA CYS A 630 -3.89 -4.21 16.57
C CYS A 630 -4.30 -5.51 15.89
N ILE A 631 -4.95 -6.43 16.62
CA ILE A 631 -5.45 -7.71 16.08
C ILE A 631 -6.53 -7.45 15.04
N ASN A 632 -7.47 -6.54 15.30
CA ASN A 632 -8.60 -6.19 14.41
C ASN A 632 -8.15 -5.52 13.12
N ASN A 633 -7.03 -4.79 13.14
CA ASN A 633 -6.43 -4.14 11.97
C ASN A 633 -5.32 -5.00 11.33
N PHE A 634 -5.36 -6.32 11.50
CA PHE A 634 -4.46 -7.31 10.89
C PHE A 634 -2.98 -7.16 11.26
N GLY A 635 -2.70 -6.61 12.45
CA GLY A 635 -1.37 -6.44 12.98
C GLY A 635 -0.55 -5.39 12.22
N GLY A 636 0.72 -5.67 12.00
CA GLY A 636 1.66 -4.78 11.31
C GLY A 636 2.87 -5.57 10.82
N PHE A 637 4.04 -5.37 11.44
CA PHE A 637 5.28 -6.04 11.07
C PHE A 637 5.25 -7.54 11.35
N TYR A 638 4.60 -7.96 12.44
CA TYR A 638 4.55 -9.34 12.88
C TYR A 638 3.26 -10.05 12.43
N ARG A 639 3.25 -11.40 12.58
CA ARG A 639 2.03 -12.19 12.43
C ARG A 639 1.09 -11.96 13.62
N THR A 640 -0.21 -12.15 13.41
CA THR A 640 -1.25 -11.98 14.44
C THR A 640 -0.94 -12.73 15.74
N GLU A 641 -0.36 -13.94 15.65
CA GLU A 641 0.14 -14.74 16.77
C GLU A 641 0.95 -13.93 17.79
N PHE A 642 1.82 -13.01 17.32
CA PHE A 642 2.71 -12.23 18.20
C PHE A 642 2.02 -11.00 18.79
N TYR A 643 0.97 -10.48 18.18
CA TYR A 643 0.12 -9.47 18.81
C TYR A 643 -0.78 -10.08 19.89
N VAL A 644 -1.26 -11.33 19.68
CA VAL A 644 -1.93 -12.12 20.71
C VAL A 644 -0.98 -12.43 21.86
N HIS A 645 0.26 -12.81 21.56
CA HIS A 645 1.32 -13.00 22.55
C HIS A 645 1.58 -11.72 23.36
N GLU A 646 1.76 -10.58 22.69
CA GLU A 646 1.97 -9.28 23.37
C GLU A 646 0.78 -8.91 24.27
N ALA A 647 -0.46 -9.12 23.82
CA ALA A 647 -1.64 -8.90 24.62
C ALA A 647 -1.62 -9.76 25.91
N ARG A 648 -1.18 -11.03 25.80
CA ARG A 648 -1.02 -11.93 26.96
C ARG A 648 0.04 -11.42 27.94
N MET A 649 1.19 -10.94 27.41
CA MET A 649 2.26 -10.37 28.25
C MET A 649 1.82 -9.07 28.93
N LEU A 650 0.82 -8.37 28.38
CA LEU A 650 0.19 -7.19 28.98
C LEU A 650 -0.98 -7.54 29.92
N GLY A 651 -1.20 -8.85 30.22
CA GLY A 651 -2.19 -9.31 31.17
C GLY A 651 -3.53 -9.76 30.58
N ALA A 652 -3.66 -9.83 29.25
CA ALA A 652 -4.89 -10.33 28.64
C ALA A 652 -5.05 -11.84 28.81
N ARG A 653 -6.22 -12.27 29.25
CA ARG A 653 -6.68 -13.65 29.11
C ARG A 653 -7.26 -13.85 27.73
N ILE A 654 -6.50 -14.56 26.89
CA ILE A 654 -6.90 -14.79 25.49
C ILE A 654 -7.92 -15.90 25.42
N GLU A 655 -9.06 -15.60 24.79
CA GLU A 655 -10.16 -16.53 24.58
C GLU A 655 -10.41 -16.81 23.10
N ALA A 656 -10.74 -18.06 22.78
CA ALA A 656 -11.18 -18.42 21.43
C ALA A 656 -12.48 -17.66 21.07
N PRO A 657 -12.81 -17.48 19.78
CA PRO A 657 -14.07 -16.87 19.38
C PRO A 657 -15.27 -17.59 19.98
N CYS A 658 -16.29 -16.86 20.41
CA CYS A 658 -17.54 -17.39 20.93
C CYS A 658 -18.73 -16.73 20.23
N VAL A 659 -19.68 -17.54 19.73
CA VAL A 659 -20.85 -17.02 19.00
C VAL A 659 -21.71 -16.08 19.85
N ASN A 660 -21.66 -16.20 21.16
CA ASN A 660 -22.40 -15.34 22.11
C ASN A 660 -21.65 -14.06 22.51
N THR A 661 -20.35 -13.93 22.19
CA THR A 661 -19.55 -12.80 22.68
C THR A 661 -19.07 -11.89 21.56
N VAL A 662 -18.59 -12.46 20.46
CA VAL A 662 -17.96 -11.72 19.37
C VAL A 662 -18.67 -11.95 18.03
N GLY A 663 -18.34 -11.09 17.07
CA GLY A 663 -18.67 -11.23 15.66
C GLY A 663 -17.37 -11.30 14.85
N MET A 664 -17.29 -10.51 13.77
CA MET A 664 -16.09 -10.46 12.92
C MET A 664 -14.85 -10.02 13.68
N LYS A 665 -14.94 -8.99 14.52
CA LYS A 665 -13.80 -8.38 15.23
C LYS A 665 -13.60 -8.99 16.61
N ALA A 666 -12.35 -9.04 17.07
CA ALA A 666 -11.98 -9.34 18.46
C ALA A 666 -12.54 -8.25 19.40
N LYS A 667 -12.77 -8.63 20.65
CA LYS A 667 -13.38 -7.75 21.67
C LYS A 667 -12.75 -7.99 23.05
N VAL A 668 -12.49 -6.90 23.76
CA VAL A 668 -12.18 -6.92 25.20
C VAL A 668 -13.50 -6.87 25.98
N VAL A 669 -13.66 -7.76 26.95
CA VAL A 669 -14.85 -7.77 27.82
C VAL A 669 -14.59 -6.85 29.01
N HIS A 670 -15.38 -5.78 29.11
CA HIS A 670 -15.25 -4.78 30.16
C HIS A 670 -15.38 -5.41 31.59
N GLY A 671 -14.58 -4.90 32.51
CA GLY A 671 -14.51 -5.40 33.88
C GLY A 671 -13.74 -6.72 34.02
N THR A 672 -13.22 -7.26 32.93
CA THR A 672 -12.38 -8.47 32.95
C THR A 672 -11.13 -8.21 32.11
N SER A 673 -10.08 -9.05 32.27
CA SER A 673 -8.91 -9.03 31.39
C SER A 673 -9.09 -9.92 30.16
N SER A 674 -10.32 -10.36 29.83
CA SER A 674 -10.59 -11.32 28.75
C SER A 674 -10.65 -10.63 27.41
N LEU A 675 -9.81 -11.11 26.47
CA LEU A 675 -9.80 -10.71 25.07
C LEU A 675 -10.25 -11.90 24.22
N PHE A 676 -11.46 -11.83 23.68
CA PHE A 676 -12.00 -12.80 22.74
C PHE A 676 -11.53 -12.49 21.33
N LEU A 677 -10.96 -13.47 20.62
CA LEU A 677 -10.56 -13.34 19.23
C LEU A 677 -11.79 -13.24 18.31
N GLY A 678 -11.68 -12.51 17.22
CA GLY A 678 -12.73 -12.36 16.22
C GLY A 678 -12.81 -13.53 15.24
N PHE A 679 -13.99 -13.77 14.68
CA PHE A 679 -14.19 -14.81 13.67
C PHE A 679 -13.51 -14.50 12.31
N ASN A 680 -13.10 -13.25 12.06
CA ASN A 680 -12.30 -12.85 10.87
C ASN A 680 -10.91 -13.53 10.81
N LEU A 681 -10.45 -14.12 11.91
CA LEU A 681 -9.17 -14.83 11.98
C LEU A 681 -9.29 -16.30 11.58
N ILE A 682 -10.52 -16.83 11.50
CA ILE A 682 -10.77 -18.25 11.26
C ILE A 682 -10.67 -18.55 9.76
N LYS A 683 -9.79 -19.47 9.43
CA LYS A 683 -9.60 -19.94 8.06
C LYS A 683 -10.84 -20.70 7.56
N ASP A 684 -11.20 -20.51 6.30
CA ASP A 684 -12.30 -21.17 5.60
C ASP A 684 -13.70 -20.91 6.20
N LEU A 685 -13.83 -20.01 7.18
CA LEU A 685 -15.12 -19.53 7.69
C LEU A 685 -15.66 -18.42 6.78
N GLN A 686 -16.89 -18.58 6.31
CA GLN A 686 -17.55 -17.60 5.46
C GLN A 686 -17.99 -16.37 6.25
N HIS A 687 -17.63 -15.18 5.77
CA HIS A 687 -18.02 -13.91 6.39
C HIS A 687 -19.54 -13.75 6.47
N ALA A 688 -20.28 -14.23 5.46
CA ALA A 688 -21.74 -14.21 5.46
C ALA A 688 -22.33 -14.94 6.67
N SER A 689 -21.79 -16.13 7.02
CA SER A 689 -22.24 -16.90 8.19
C SER A 689 -22.02 -16.15 9.50
N VAL A 690 -20.89 -15.41 9.61
CA VAL A 690 -20.60 -14.59 10.81
C VAL A 690 -21.60 -13.44 10.94
N ILE A 691 -21.91 -12.77 9.82
CA ILE A 691 -22.88 -11.67 9.79
C ILE A 691 -24.27 -12.21 10.18
N GLU A 692 -24.64 -13.37 9.67
CA GLU A 692 -25.96 -14.00 9.90
C GLU A 692 -26.17 -14.36 11.36
N PHE A 693 -25.25 -15.09 11.99
CA PHE A 693 -25.42 -15.42 13.40
C PHE A 693 -25.28 -14.19 14.32
N THR A 694 -24.48 -13.19 13.93
CA THR A 694 -24.39 -11.95 14.70
C THR A 694 -25.73 -11.22 14.71
N LYS A 695 -26.40 -11.09 13.55
CA LYS A 695 -27.74 -10.52 13.42
C LYS A 695 -28.78 -11.33 14.22
N ALA A 696 -28.72 -12.66 14.13
CA ALA A 696 -29.65 -13.54 14.88
C ALA A 696 -29.50 -13.37 16.40
N ARG A 697 -28.26 -13.22 16.89
CA ARG A 697 -27.95 -12.93 18.28
C ARG A 697 -28.46 -11.56 18.72
N GLU A 698 -28.25 -10.53 17.89
CA GLU A 698 -28.69 -9.15 18.17
C GLU A 698 -30.22 -9.04 18.22
N ALA A 699 -30.93 -9.78 17.37
CA ALA A 699 -32.39 -9.78 17.29
C ALA A 699 -33.07 -10.58 18.42
N HIS A 700 -32.47 -11.69 18.86
CA HIS A 700 -33.14 -12.67 19.73
C HIS A 700 -32.33 -13.01 20.99
N GLY A 701 -31.24 -12.29 21.28
CA GLY A 701 -30.40 -12.55 22.44
C GLY A 701 -29.41 -13.72 22.23
N PRO A 702 -28.60 -14.04 23.27
CA PRO A 702 -27.61 -15.11 23.23
C PRO A 702 -28.22 -16.47 22.89
N PHE A 703 -27.44 -17.31 22.22
CA PHE A 703 -27.83 -18.70 21.94
C PHE A 703 -27.75 -19.53 23.21
N ALA A 704 -28.82 -20.28 23.50
CA ALA A 704 -28.92 -21.13 24.70
C ALA A 704 -28.21 -22.48 24.51
N SER A 705 -28.21 -23.04 23.28
CA SER A 705 -27.68 -24.35 22.95
C SER A 705 -27.18 -24.40 21.49
N LEU A 706 -26.56 -25.53 21.09
CA LEU A 706 -26.24 -25.78 19.69
C LEU A 706 -27.51 -25.91 18.83
N GLN A 707 -28.58 -26.54 19.39
CA GLN A 707 -29.86 -26.67 18.72
C GLN A 707 -30.45 -25.27 18.42
N ASP A 708 -30.54 -24.39 19.43
CA ASP A 708 -31.04 -23.02 19.27
C ASP A 708 -30.21 -22.24 18.17
N PHE A 709 -28.90 -22.45 18.15
CA PHE A 709 -28.08 -21.86 17.10
C PHE A 709 -28.44 -22.40 15.71
N VAL A 710 -28.56 -23.73 15.55
CA VAL A 710 -28.86 -24.34 14.23
C VAL A 710 -30.25 -23.94 13.76
N GLU A 711 -31.25 -23.88 14.62
CA GLU A 711 -32.61 -23.46 14.27
C GLU A 711 -32.69 -22.01 13.82
N ARG A 712 -31.93 -21.12 14.48
CA ARG A 712 -31.94 -19.67 14.19
C ARG A 712 -31.07 -19.27 13.01
N VAL A 713 -29.95 -19.97 12.76
CA VAL A 713 -28.91 -19.58 11.79
C VAL A 713 -28.91 -20.48 10.55
N ARG A 714 -29.30 -21.77 10.69
CA ARG A 714 -29.30 -22.79 9.63
C ARG A 714 -27.95 -22.87 8.88
N PRO A 715 -26.83 -23.07 9.57
CA PRO A 715 -25.50 -23.10 8.95
C PRO A 715 -25.32 -24.35 8.09
N SER A 716 -24.43 -24.28 7.08
CA SER A 716 -23.99 -25.52 6.44
C SER A 716 -23.19 -26.38 7.41
N LEU A 717 -23.22 -27.70 7.24
CA LEU A 717 -22.45 -28.64 8.07
C LEU A 717 -20.97 -28.32 8.13
N GLN A 718 -20.40 -27.86 7.01
CA GLN A 718 -18.99 -27.47 6.95
C GLN A 718 -18.71 -26.25 7.85
N GLN A 719 -19.55 -25.23 7.80
CA GLN A 719 -19.38 -24.03 8.63
C GLN A 719 -19.61 -24.34 10.11
N LEU A 720 -20.60 -25.15 10.42
CA LEU A 720 -20.85 -25.59 11.79
C LEU A 720 -19.66 -26.38 12.38
N LYS A 721 -19.06 -27.30 11.61
CA LYS A 721 -17.85 -28.02 12.02
C LYS A 721 -16.68 -27.09 12.36
N ILE A 722 -16.45 -26.05 11.55
CA ILE A 722 -15.41 -25.05 11.81
C ILE A 722 -15.67 -24.33 13.14
N LEU A 723 -16.91 -23.88 13.38
CA LEU A 723 -17.30 -23.19 14.59
C LEU A 723 -17.14 -24.08 15.84
N ILE A 724 -17.54 -25.36 15.76
CA ILE A 724 -17.37 -26.32 16.88
C ILE A 724 -15.88 -26.55 17.16
N ARG A 725 -15.08 -26.81 16.13
CA ARG A 725 -13.65 -27.13 16.26
C ARG A 725 -12.87 -25.95 16.87
N VAL A 726 -13.19 -24.71 16.53
CA VAL A 726 -12.54 -23.54 17.14
C VAL A 726 -13.02 -23.27 18.58
N GLY A 727 -14.00 -24.01 19.07
CA GLY A 727 -14.55 -23.87 20.43
C GLY A 727 -15.57 -22.74 20.58
N ALA A 728 -16.27 -22.37 19.50
CA ALA A 728 -17.24 -21.26 19.51
C ALA A 728 -18.47 -21.51 20.37
N PHE A 729 -18.73 -22.78 20.76
CA PHE A 729 -19.85 -23.22 21.58
C PHE A 729 -19.48 -23.69 22.99
N ARG A 730 -18.27 -23.35 23.50
CA ARG A 730 -17.81 -23.80 24.83
C ARG A 730 -18.70 -23.36 25.98
N PHE A 731 -19.56 -22.36 25.79
CA PHE A 731 -20.56 -21.94 26.78
C PHE A 731 -21.59 -23.02 27.07
N THR A 732 -21.78 -24.02 26.20
CA THR A 732 -22.71 -25.16 26.44
C THR A 732 -22.16 -26.16 27.45
N GLY A 733 -20.86 -26.13 27.74
CA GLY A 733 -20.18 -27.11 28.57
C GLY A 733 -20.01 -28.50 27.93
N ALA A 734 -20.54 -28.74 26.74
CA ALA A 734 -20.44 -30.01 26.03
C ALA A 734 -19.07 -30.14 25.32
N SER A 735 -18.59 -31.40 25.19
CA SER A 735 -17.37 -31.68 24.46
C SER A 735 -17.51 -31.39 22.95
N LYS A 736 -16.41 -31.04 22.26
CA LYS A 736 -16.42 -30.81 20.80
C LYS A 736 -16.94 -32.05 20.04
N HIS A 737 -16.64 -33.26 20.51
CA HIS A 737 -17.13 -34.51 19.91
C HIS A 737 -18.62 -34.63 20.02
N THR A 738 -19.16 -34.35 21.21
CA THR A 738 -20.63 -34.36 21.47
C THR A 738 -21.31 -33.34 20.56
N LEU A 739 -20.79 -32.10 20.48
CA LEU A 739 -21.34 -31.07 19.63
C LEU A 739 -21.25 -31.40 18.13
N LEU A 740 -20.18 -32.07 17.67
CA LEU A 740 -20.07 -32.52 16.28
C LEU A 740 -21.14 -33.57 15.94
N TRP A 741 -21.38 -34.54 16.83
CA TRP A 741 -22.46 -35.51 16.67
C TRP A 741 -23.85 -34.87 16.69
N GLU A 742 -24.12 -34.04 17.68
CA GLU A 742 -25.36 -33.28 17.78
C GLU A 742 -25.61 -32.47 16.51
N GLY A 743 -24.61 -31.74 16.04
CA GLY A 743 -24.71 -30.95 14.82
C GLY A 743 -24.99 -31.77 13.56
N HIS A 744 -24.41 -32.98 13.46
CA HIS A 744 -24.75 -33.89 12.37
C HIS A 744 -26.21 -34.37 12.45
N PHE A 745 -26.74 -34.70 13.64
CA PHE A 745 -28.12 -35.12 13.78
C PHE A 745 -29.10 -34.01 13.50
N LEU A 746 -28.82 -32.79 14.01
CA LEU A 746 -29.69 -31.62 13.79
C LEU A 746 -29.83 -31.27 12.31
N LEU A 747 -28.72 -31.34 11.58
CA LEU A 747 -28.71 -31.01 10.13
C LEU A 747 -29.14 -32.17 9.22
N ALA A 748 -29.07 -33.44 9.70
CA ALA A 748 -29.60 -34.60 8.96
C ALA A 748 -31.10 -34.80 9.13
N ALA A 749 -31.71 -34.22 10.17
CA ALA A 749 -33.12 -34.33 10.46
C ALA A 749 -34.04 -33.43 9.60
N GLU A 750 -33.47 -32.52 8.79
CA GLU A 750 -34.24 -31.76 7.80
C GLU A 750 -34.47 -32.62 6.53
N PRO A 751 -35.73 -32.97 6.19
CA PRO A 751 -36.03 -33.64 4.95
C PRO A 751 -35.94 -32.63 3.80
N ASN A 752 -35.03 -32.87 2.86
CA ASN A 752 -34.99 -32.37 1.49
C ASN A 752 -35.69 -31.02 1.21
N GLY A 753 -35.10 -29.93 1.69
CA GLY A 753 -35.37 -28.61 1.11
C GLY A 753 -34.68 -28.48 -0.28
N PRO A 754 -35.23 -27.71 -1.22
CA PRO A 754 -34.59 -27.54 -2.54
C PRO A 754 -33.17 -26.97 -2.39
N PRO A 755 -32.23 -27.37 -3.26
CA PRO A 755 -30.83 -26.89 -3.21
C PRO A 755 -30.80 -25.38 -3.31
N PRO A 756 -29.88 -24.68 -2.63
CA PRO A 756 -29.73 -23.24 -2.76
C PRO A 756 -29.44 -22.91 -4.21
N ALA A 757 -30.22 -22.03 -4.79
CA ALA A 757 -30.09 -21.56 -6.15
C ALA A 757 -28.68 -20.98 -6.36
N SER A 758 -27.96 -21.63 -7.26
CA SER A 758 -26.70 -21.10 -7.80
C SER A 758 -26.95 -19.70 -8.37
N HIS A 759 -26.05 -18.78 -8.09
CA HIS A 759 -26.04 -17.43 -8.60
C HIS A 759 -26.21 -17.40 -10.13
N ALA A 760 -27.42 -17.12 -10.56
CA ALA A 760 -27.72 -16.66 -11.90
C ALA A 760 -28.32 -15.26 -11.78
N SER A 761 -27.73 -14.33 -12.48
CA SER A 761 -28.13 -12.95 -12.65
C SER A 761 -29.65 -12.80 -12.85
N ALA A 762 -30.32 -12.09 -11.96
CA ALA A 762 -31.72 -11.70 -12.14
C ALA A 762 -31.89 -10.20 -12.01
N SER A 763 -32.33 -9.59 -13.10
CA SER A 763 -32.88 -8.25 -13.19
C SER A 763 -34.11 -8.08 -12.30
N PRO A 764 -34.39 -6.86 -11.78
CA PRO A 764 -35.49 -6.65 -10.86
C PRO A 764 -36.81 -6.39 -11.63
N ARG A 765 -37.81 -7.25 -11.45
CA ARG A 765 -39.21 -6.88 -11.66
C ARG A 765 -40.00 -7.30 -10.44
N ALA A 766 -40.38 -6.33 -9.65
CA ALA A 766 -41.27 -6.48 -8.52
C ALA A 766 -42.71 -6.63 -8.95
N LEU A 767 -43.42 -7.61 -8.39
CA LEU A 767 -44.88 -7.60 -8.22
C LEU A 767 -45.21 -8.03 -6.78
N PRO A 768 -46.16 -7.39 -6.11
CA PRO A 768 -46.46 -7.64 -4.70
C PRO A 768 -47.25 -8.91 -4.48
N ALA A 769 -46.69 -9.86 -3.73
CA ALA A 769 -47.41 -11.01 -3.25
C ALA A 769 -48.25 -10.64 -2.04
N LYS A 770 -49.52 -10.86 -2.11
CA LYS A 770 -50.53 -10.78 -1.02
C LYS A 770 -50.16 -11.76 0.11
N ARG A 771 -50.09 -11.26 1.31
CA ARG A 771 -50.03 -12.10 2.52
C ARG A 771 -51.31 -12.90 2.67
N GLY A 772 -51.24 -14.21 2.47
CA GLY A 772 -52.26 -15.14 2.85
C GLY A 772 -52.02 -15.61 4.29
N ALA A 773 -53.03 -15.58 5.12
CA ALA A 773 -53.00 -16.00 6.50
C ALA A 773 -52.78 -17.52 6.64
N GLY A 774 -51.98 -17.91 7.62
CA GLY A 774 -52.10 -19.11 8.42
C GLY A 774 -52.16 -20.45 7.70
N THR A 775 -50.99 -21.09 7.45
CA THR A 775 -50.94 -22.56 7.48
C THR A 775 -50.44 -22.96 8.88
N GLY A 776 -51.36 -23.36 9.74
CA GLY A 776 -51.03 -23.99 11.00
C GLY A 776 -50.20 -25.24 10.75
N GLU A 777 -49.09 -25.41 11.47
CA GLU A 777 -48.31 -26.63 11.47
C GLU A 777 -49.21 -27.81 11.85
N LEU A 778 -49.53 -28.66 10.87
CA LEU A 778 -50.35 -29.85 11.06
C LEU A 778 -49.64 -30.99 11.78
N PHE A 779 -48.31 -30.85 11.99
CA PHE A 779 -47.50 -31.85 12.69
C PHE A 779 -46.59 -31.17 13.72
N LYS A 780 -46.65 -31.65 15.00
CA LYS A 780 -45.63 -31.28 15.97
C LYS A 780 -44.27 -31.75 15.47
N PRO A 781 -43.23 -30.92 15.54
CA PRO A 781 -41.89 -31.37 15.22
C PRO A 781 -41.56 -32.60 16.07
N ILE A 782 -41.14 -33.67 15.40
CA ILE A 782 -40.70 -34.90 16.11
C ILE A 782 -39.47 -34.49 16.90
N SER A 783 -39.55 -34.59 18.24
CA SER A 783 -38.42 -34.38 19.12
C SER A 783 -37.23 -35.23 18.63
N PRO A 784 -36.08 -34.69 18.38
CA PRO A 784 -34.96 -35.48 17.90
C PRO A 784 -34.65 -36.58 18.90
N LYS A 785 -34.45 -37.80 18.41
CA LYS A 785 -34.05 -38.94 19.24
C LYS A 785 -32.75 -38.59 19.95
N THR A 786 -32.82 -38.53 21.28
CA THR A 786 -31.61 -38.39 22.10
C THR A 786 -30.88 -39.72 22.14
N TYR A 787 -29.69 -39.78 21.63
CA TYR A 787 -28.82 -40.95 21.71
C TYR A 787 -27.84 -40.74 22.85
N THR A 788 -27.74 -41.74 23.74
CA THR A 788 -26.65 -41.78 24.73
C THR A 788 -25.37 -42.11 24.00
N LEU A 789 -24.53 -41.14 23.83
CA LEU A 789 -23.21 -41.33 23.18
C LEU A 789 -22.24 -41.97 24.18
N PRO A 790 -21.40 -42.90 23.74
CA PRO A 790 -20.30 -43.39 24.57
C PRO A 790 -19.38 -42.22 24.95
N PRO A 791 -18.66 -42.27 26.09
CA PRO A 791 -17.68 -41.26 26.41
C PRO A 791 -16.64 -41.21 25.32
N LEU A 792 -16.62 -40.09 24.57
CA LEU A 792 -15.64 -39.83 23.48
C LEU A 792 -14.49 -39.06 24.08
N ASP A 793 -13.41 -39.78 24.41
CA ASP A 793 -12.20 -39.15 24.91
C ASP A 793 -11.58 -38.26 23.82
N SER A 794 -11.29 -37.01 24.16
CA SER A 794 -10.54 -36.15 23.29
C SER A 794 -9.03 -36.49 23.41
N ALA A 795 -8.35 -36.68 22.29
CA ALA A 795 -6.91 -36.87 22.32
C ALA A 795 -6.23 -35.64 22.97
N PRO A 796 -5.20 -35.86 23.80
CA PRO A 796 -4.45 -34.76 24.39
C PRO A 796 -3.98 -33.77 23.34
N LEU A 797 -4.13 -32.46 23.58
CA LEU A 797 -3.71 -31.37 22.70
C LEU A 797 -4.47 -31.27 21.36
N SER A 798 -5.55 -32.05 21.13
CA SER A 798 -6.36 -31.95 19.92
C SER A 798 -6.86 -30.52 19.67
N ASP A 799 -7.20 -29.78 20.73
CA ASP A 799 -7.61 -28.39 20.65
C ASP A 799 -6.52 -27.47 20.09
N ALA A 800 -5.28 -27.66 20.51
CA ALA A 800 -4.16 -26.87 20.01
C ALA A 800 -3.86 -27.14 18.52
N PHE A 801 -4.13 -28.36 18.03
CA PHE A 801 -4.01 -28.70 16.61
C PHE A 801 -5.20 -28.13 15.80
N ASP A 802 -6.41 -28.10 16.32
CA ASP A 802 -7.54 -27.41 15.71
C ASP A 802 -7.30 -25.90 15.58
N GLU A 803 -6.81 -25.29 16.64
CA GLU A 803 -6.42 -23.88 16.66
C GLU A 803 -5.29 -23.60 15.65
N TRP A 804 -4.28 -24.46 15.59
CA TRP A 804 -3.19 -24.34 14.60
C TRP A 804 -3.72 -24.38 13.17
N GLU A 805 -4.65 -25.28 12.88
CA GLU A 805 -5.23 -25.42 11.54
C GLU A 805 -6.13 -24.23 11.20
N LEU A 806 -7.01 -23.81 12.11
CA LEU A 806 -8.06 -22.82 11.86
C LEU A 806 -7.62 -21.38 12.09
N LEU A 807 -6.79 -21.10 13.12
CA LEU A 807 -6.24 -19.77 13.42
C LEU A 807 -4.84 -19.55 12.84
N GLY A 808 -4.11 -20.64 12.56
CA GLY A 808 -2.71 -20.61 12.13
C GLY A 808 -1.70 -20.57 13.28
N PHE A 809 -2.16 -20.61 14.53
CA PHE A 809 -1.37 -20.70 15.76
C PHE A 809 -2.22 -21.24 16.93
N PRO A 810 -1.60 -21.94 17.90
CA PRO A 810 -2.32 -22.41 19.08
C PRO A 810 -2.53 -21.28 20.08
N LEU A 811 -3.63 -21.31 20.82
CA LEU A 811 -3.89 -20.39 21.94
C LEU A 811 -3.10 -20.78 23.18
N SER A 812 -2.73 -22.04 23.29
CA SER A 812 -1.77 -22.53 24.27
C SER A 812 -0.33 -22.26 23.84
N SER A 813 0.63 -22.49 24.75
CA SER A 813 2.05 -22.31 24.42
C SER A 813 2.49 -23.28 23.30
N PRO A 814 3.15 -22.82 22.22
CA PRO A 814 3.65 -23.67 21.16
C PRO A 814 4.70 -24.69 21.65
N PHE A 815 5.32 -24.47 22.80
CA PHE A 815 6.27 -25.40 23.42
C PHE A 815 5.59 -26.67 23.93
N LEU A 816 4.29 -26.66 24.21
CA LEU A 816 3.53 -27.84 24.60
C LEU A 816 3.41 -28.88 23.47
N LEU A 817 3.45 -28.41 22.23
CA LEU A 817 3.37 -29.26 21.03
C LEU A 817 4.68 -29.95 20.67
N LEU A 818 5.75 -29.77 21.44
CA LEU A 818 7.04 -30.38 21.21
C LEU A 818 7.05 -31.85 21.67
N SER A 819 7.83 -32.69 21.00
CA SER A 819 8.12 -34.04 21.43
C SER A 819 8.81 -34.09 22.80
N GLU A 820 8.73 -35.15 23.56
CA GLU A 820 9.35 -35.23 24.89
C GLU A 820 10.86 -35.01 24.86
N LYS A 821 11.52 -35.52 23.82
CA LYS A 821 12.97 -35.26 23.59
C LYS A 821 13.23 -33.77 23.38
N ALA A 822 12.38 -33.08 22.64
CA ALA A 822 12.51 -31.65 22.42
C ALA A 822 12.20 -30.82 23.69
N LYS A 823 11.21 -31.25 24.49
CA LYS A 823 10.91 -30.61 25.80
C LYS A 823 12.08 -30.73 26.80
N ALA A 824 12.84 -31.83 26.74
CA ALA A 824 14.06 -31.96 27.53
C ALA A 824 15.11 -30.90 27.16
N VAL A 825 15.26 -30.60 25.86
CA VAL A 825 16.16 -29.55 25.38
C VAL A 825 15.66 -28.16 25.85
N VAL A 826 14.36 -27.93 25.83
CA VAL A 826 13.77 -26.67 26.34
C VAL A 826 14.08 -26.47 27.84
N ARG A 827 13.93 -27.54 28.66
CA ARG A 827 14.20 -27.46 30.11
C ARG A 827 15.67 -27.20 30.44
N SER A 828 16.60 -27.62 29.59
CA SER A 828 18.04 -27.39 29.74
C SER A 828 18.53 -26.08 29.11
N GLY A 829 17.68 -25.39 28.38
CA GLY A 829 18.02 -24.14 27.71
C GLY A 829 18.11 -22.94 28.67
N VAL A 830 18.98 -22.00 28.34
CA VAL A 830 19.10 -20.72 29.09
C VAL A 830 17.98 -19.78 28.66
N LEU A 831 17.31 -19.15 29.62
CA LEU A 831 16.27 -18.16 29.37
C LEU A 831 16.88 -16.79 29.06
N VAL A 832 16.12 -15.96 28.36
CA VAL A 832 16.58 -14.61 27.97
C VAL A 832 16.92 -13.75 29.18
N ARG A 833 16.17 -13.87 30.28
CA ARG A 833 16.44 -13.14 31.53
C ARG A 833 17.80 -13.43 32.13
N ASP A 834 18.37 -14.62 31.87
CA ASP A 834 19.64 -15.07 32.45
C ASP A 834 20.85 -14.75 31.56
N LEU A 835 20.65 -14.20 30.35
CA LEU A 835 21.70 -13.93 29.35
C LEU A 835 22.68 -12.84 29.83
N GLU A 836 22.22 -11.90 30.63
CA GLU A 836 23.07 -10.83 31.18
C GLU A 836 24.24 -11.40 31.98
N ALA A 837 23.96 -12.38 32.84
CA ALA A 837 24.95 -13.04 33.68
C ALA A 837 25.85 -14.00 32.89
N ARG A 838 25.50 -14.28 31.60
CA ARG A 838 26.20 -15.21 30.72
C ARG A 838 26.95 -14.50 29.59
N ARG A 839 27.26 -13.22 29.74
CA ARG A 839 28.02 -12.48 28.70
C ARG A 839 29.33 -13.17 28.37
N GLY A 840 29.58 -13.42 27.12
CA GLY A 840 30.80 -14.07 26.63
C GLY A 840 30.74 -15.58 26.61
N ASP A 841 29.78 -16.21 27.30
CA ASP A 841 29.60 -17.65 27.35
C ASP A 841 28.99 -18.21 26.07
N ILE A 842 29.23 -19.49 25.81
CA ILE A 842 28.52 -20.26 24.81
C ILE A 842 27.33 -20.97 25.48
N VAL A 843 26.13 -20.57 25.12
CA VAL A 843 24.89 -21.09 25.70
C VAL A 843 24.03 -21.77 24.65
N THR A 844 23.06 -22.58 25.09
CA THR A 844 21.96 -23.04 24.27
C THR A 844 20.70 -22.31 24.72
N VAL A 845 20.09 -21.55 23.82
CA VAL A 845 18.80 -20.88 24.02
C VAL A 845 17.76 -21.56 23.16
N VAL A 846 16.51 -21.55 23.63
CA VAL A 846 15.39 -22.14 22.88
C VAL A 846 14.32 -21.09 22.67
N GLY A 847 13.85 -20.92 21.43
CA GLY A 847 12.86 -19.91 21.12
C GLY A 847 11.93 -20.30 19.97
N HIS A 848 10.71 -19.78 20.05
CA HIS A 848 9.73 -19.83 18.95
C HIS A 848 10.01 -18.74 17.94
N LEU A 849 10.19 -19.11 16.68
CA LEU A 849 10.61 -18.19 15.62
C LEU A 849 9.54 -17.14 15.29
N VAL A 850 9.87 -15.89 15.54
CA VAL A 850 9.06 -14.72 15.19
C VAL A 850 9.29 -14.32 13.74
N THR A 851 10.52 -13.94 13.42
CA THR A 851 10.87 -13.44 12.07
C THR A 851 12.36 -13.67 11.77
N VAL A 852 12.66 -13.68 10.48
CA VAL A 852 14.02 -13.74 9.94
C VAL A 852 14.22 -12.62 8.95
N LYS A 853 15.31 -11.88 9.10
CA LYS A 853 15.76 -10.90 8.11
C LYS A 853 17.02 -11.40 7.43
N GLU A 854 16.95 -11.68 6.15
CA GLU A 854 18.13 -11.99 5.33
C GLU A 854 18.83 -10.70 4.90
N THR A 855 20.15 -10.71 4.93
CA THR A 855 21.00 -9.61 4.49
C THR A 855 22.30 -10.17 3.89
N SER A 856 23.16 -9.29 3.40
CA SER A 856 24.48 -9.67 2.88
C SER A 856 25.56 -8.91 3.64
N THR A 857 26.69 -9.58 3.87
CA THR A 857 27.92 -8.95 4.36
C THR A 857 28.49 -7.98 3.33
N ALA A 858 29.49 -7.17 3.71
CA ALA A 858 30.21 -6.30 2.78
C ALA A 858 30.81 -7.07 1.57
N LYS A 859 31.15 -8.35 1.78
CA LYS A 859 31.63 -9.25 0.71
C LYS A 859 30.53 -9.88 -0.13
N GLY A 860 29.26 -9.54 0.13
CA GLY A 860 28.08 -10.05 -0.59
C GLY A 860 27.62 -11.46 -0.13
N GLU A 861 28.18 -12.00 0.92
CA GLU A 861 27.80 -13.31 1.46
C GLU A 861 26.49 -13.19 2.27
N ARG A 862 25.63 -14.22 2.16
CA ARG A 862 24.35 -14.26 2.86
C ARG A 862 24.52 -14.43 4.36
N MET A 863 23.89 -13.58 5.15
CA MET A 863 23.74 -13.73 6.59
C MET A 863 22.30 -13.47 7.03
N CYS A 864 21.92 -13.88 8.24
CA CYS A 864 20.54 -13.74 8.73
C CYS A 864 20.53 -13.17 10.15
N PHE A 865 19.50 -12.37 10.43
CA PHE A 865 19.09 -12.00 11.78
C PHE A 865 17.81 -12.76 12.11
N GLY A 866 17.82 -13.51 13.22
CA GLY A 866 16.66 -14.23 13.74
C GLY A 866 16.13 -13.54 14.97
N CYS A 867 14.79 -13.43 15.07
CA CYS A 867 14.12 -12.96 16.27
C CYS A 867 13.18 -14.06 16.76
N PHE A 868 13.23 -14.33 18.06
CA PHE A 868 12.49 -15.44 18.69
C PHE A 868 11.83 -14.96 19.98
N VAL A 869 10.91 -15.78 20.49
CA VAL A 869 10.32 -15.63 21.83
C VAL A 869 10.66 -16.89 22.61
N ASP A 870 11.22 -16.75 23.81
CA ASP A 870 11.54 -17.88 24.68
C ASP A 870 10.32 -18.47 25.38
N LEU A 871 10.53 -19.46 26.25
CA LEU A 871 9.47 -20.14 26.97
C LEU A 871 8.64 -19.20 27.86
N GLU A 872 9.25 -18.16 28.41
CA GLU A 872 8.60 -17.18 29.31
C GLU A 872 8.01 -15.98 28.54
N GLY A 873 8.21 -15.94 27.25
CA GLY A 873 7.68 -14.89 26.39
C GLY A 873 8.64 -13.72 26.14
N ALA A 874 9.88 -13.83 26.56
CA ALA A 874 10.88 -12.79 26.33
C ALA A 874 11.46 -12.85 24.91
N TRP A 875 11.71 -11.66 24.33
CA TRP A 875 12.25 -11.53 22.98
C TRP A 875 13.76 -11.78 22.95
N LEU A 876 14.19 -12.65 22.02
CA LEU A 876 15.57 -13.04 21.79
C LEU A 876 16.00 -12.70 20.37
N ASP A 877 17.08 -11.95 20.22
CA ASP A 877 17.70 -11.64 18.94
C ASP A 877 18.96 -12.51 18.72
N THR A 878 19.13 -13.01 17.50
CA THR A 878 20.24 -13.86 17.11
C THR A 878 20.88 -13.40 15.80
N VAL A 879 22.21 -13.58 15.67
CA VAL A 879 22.95 -13.29 14.46
C VAL A 879 23.49 -14.58 13.87
N HIS A 880 23.19 -14.84 12.59
CA HIS A 880 23.65 -16.01 11.86
C HIS A 880 24.59 -15.55 10.75
N PHE A 881 25.89 -15.68 11.00
CA PHE A 881 26.93 -15.37 10.02
C PHE A 881 26.92 -16.34 8.83
N PRO A 882 27.60 -16.02 7.71
CA PRO A 882 27.46 -16.74 6.44
C PRO A 882 27.58 -18.27 6.55
N THR A 883 28.57 -18.76 7.28
CA THR A 883 28.78 -20.20 7.49
C THR A 883 27.56 -20.83 8.17
N VAL A 884 27.10 -20.23 9.28
CA VAL A 884 25.93 -20.74 10.02
C VAL A 884 24.64 -20.63 9.22
N ALA A 885 24.46 -19.51 8.49
CA ALA A 885 23.29 -19.33 7.64
C ALA A 885 23.20 -20.32 6.48
N LYS A 886 24.36 -20.85 6.02
CA LYS A 886 24.48 -21.88 5.00
C LYS A 886 24.27 -23.29 5.58
N ASP A 887 24.97 -23.62 6.65
CA ASP A 887 25.03 -24.99 7.21
C ASP A 887 23.79 -25.32 8.05
N PHE A 888 23.22 -24.33 8.72
CA PHE A 888 22.02 -24.44 9.57
C PHE A 888 20.92 -23.44 9.12
N PRO A 889 20.30 -23.65 7.93
CA PRO A 889 19.31 -22.74 7.41
C PRO A 889 18.00 -22.78 8.20
N PHE A 890 17.28 -21.66 8.23
CA PHE A 890 15.92 -21.62 8.77
C PHE A 890 14.97 -22.50 7.96
N ARG A 891 14.23 -23.39 8.63
CA ARG A 891 13.31 -24.38 8.06
C ARG A 891 11.84 -24.03 8.29
N GLY A 892 11.50 -22.72 8.26
CA GLY A 892 10.14 -22.25 8.47
C GLY A 892 9.77 -22.04 9.94
N ARG A 893 8.47 -21.95 10.21
CA ARG A 893 7.92 -21.72 11.56
C ARG A 893 8.23 -22.87 12.50
N GLY A 894 8.33 -22.58 13.79
CA GLY A 894 8.50 -23.59 14.84
C GLY A 894 9.43 -23.12 15.95
N VAL A 895 9.70 -24.02 16.87
CA VAL A 895 10.64 -23.81 17.98
C VAL A 895 12.01 -24.28 17.56
N TYR A 896 13.03 -23.50 17.88
CA TYR A 896 14.42 -23.78 17.53
C TYR A 896 15.30 -23.79 18.79
N ALA A 897 16.25 -24.71 18.82
CA ALA A 897 17.38 -24.67 19.75
C ALA A 897 18.57 -24.01 19.04
N ILE A 898 19.15 -22.99 19.64
CA ILE A 898 20.24 -22.18 19.10
C ILE A 898 21.40 -22.25 20.09
N ARG A 899 22.50 -22.85 19.70
CA ARG A 899 23.76 -22.79 20.45
C ARG A 899 24.61 -21.66 19.89
N GLY A 900 25.01 -20.73 20.75
CA GLY A 900 25.76 -19.55 20.32
C GLY A 900 26.42 -18.81 21.47
N LYS A 901 27.24 -17.81 21.12
CA LYS A 901 27.95 -16.97 22.09
C LYS A 901 27.12 -15.74 22.42
N VAL A 902 26.92 -15.48 23.71
CA VAL A 902 26.22 -14.28 24.18
C VAL A 902 27.12 -13.06 23.94
N ARG A 903 26.58 -12.08 23.23
CA ARG A 903 27.23 -10.81 22.93
C ARG A 903 26.38 -9.66 23.40
N GLU A 904 27.06 -8.56 23.66
CA GLU A 904 26.41 -7.30 23.98
C GLU A 904 26.92 -6.20 23.05
N SER A 905 26.04 -5.32 22.61
CA SER A 905 26.37 -4.14 21.82
C SER A 905 25.53 -2.97 22.28
N TYR A 906 26.14 -2.01 22.96
CA TYR A 906 25.48 -0.80 23.50
C TYR A 906 24.23 -1.09 24.34
N GLY A 907 24.32 -2.05 25.27
CA GLY A 907 23.22 -2.45 26.15
C GLY A 907 22.23 -3.44 25.53
N CYS A 908 22.45 -3.89 24.30
CA CYS A 908 21.62 -4.89 23.63
C CYS A 908 22.30 -6.26 23.63
N LEU A 909 21.69 -7.22 24.32
CA LEU A 909 22.12 -8.60 24.32
C LEU A 909 21.60 -9.31 23.06
N HIS A 910 22.44 -10.17 22.48
CA HIS A 910 22.07 -11.06 21.37
C HIS A 910 22.95 -12.31 21.40
N VAL A 911 22.57 -13.32 20.65
CA VAL A 911 23.33 -14.56 20.55
C VAL A 911 23.89 -14.71 19.13
N ASP A 912 25.24 -14.73 19.02
CA ASP A 912 25.93 -15.10 17.78
C ASP A 912 25.83 -16.61 17.62
N ALA A 913 24.96 -17.06 16.73
CA ALA A 913 24.68 -18.49 16.52
C ALA A 913 25.91 -19.24 15.97
N ILE A 914 26.17 -20.40 16.52
CA ILE A 914 27.18 -21.37 16.07
C ILE A 914 26.48 -22.56 15.41
N ARG A 915 25.37 -23.00 15.99
CA ARG A 915 24.54 -24.08 15.48
C ARG A 915 23.09 -23.81 15.79
N MET A 916 22.21 -24.23 14.90
CA MET A 916 20.77 -24.12 15.10
C MET A 916 20.06 -25.36 14.55
N GLU A 917 19.02 -25.82 15.27
CA GLU A 917 18.15 -26.88 14.79
C GLU A 917 16.69 -26.58 15.13
N ARG A 918 15.78 -26.98 14.24
CA ARG A 918 14.35 -26.92 14.50
C ARG A 918 13.96 -28.13 15.33
N LEU A 919 13.32 -27.92 16.47
CA LEU A 919 12.87 -28.98 17.37
C LEU A 919 11.65 -29.72 16.79
N ALA A 920 11.60 -31.01 17.02
CA ALA A 920 10.52 -31.86 16.54
C ALA A 920 9.23 -31.65 17.36
N THR A 921 8.11 -31.53 16.67
CA THR A 921 6.78 -31.47 17.25
C THR A 921 6.18 -32.88 17.40
N LEU A 922 5.18 -33.00 18.27
CA LEU A 922 4.34 -34.21 18.35
C LEU A 922 3.61 -34.40 17.00
N PRO A 923 3.38 -35.64 16.57
CA PRO A 923 2.46 -35.91 15.48
C PRO A 923 1.05 -35.47 15.85
N ASP A 924 0.27 -35.09 14.85
CA ASP A 924 -1.11 -34.67 15.07
C ASP A 924 -1.95 -35.91 15.49
N PRO A 925 -2.50 -35.94 16.70
CA PRO A 925 -3.21 -37.13 17.21
C PRO A 925 -4.51 -37.41 16.46
N ARG A 926 -5.07 -36.43 15.75
CA ARG A 926 -6.31 -36.56 14.98
C ARG A 926 -6.15 -37.46 13.73
N TYR A 927 -4.91 -37.72 13.31
CA TYR A 927 -4.57 -38.51 12.12
C TYR A 927 -3.69 -39.75 12.45
N ALA A 928 -3.52 -40.07 13.72
CA ALA A 928 -2.59 -41.12 14.16
C ALA A 928 -2.98 -42.54 13.70
N GLU A 929 -4.25 -42.80 13.42
CA GLU A 929 -4.76 -44.12 13.06
C GLU A 929 -4.58 -44.48 11.57
N ASN A 930 -4.31 -43.57 10.65
CA ASN A 930 -4.32 -43.80 9.21
C ASN A 930 -2.97 -43.69 8.50
N GLY A 931 -1.87 -43.46 9.17
CA GLY A 931 -0.50 -43.55 8.58
C GLY A 931 -0.19 -42.61 7.40
N LYS A 932 -1.15 -41.84 6.92
CA LYS A 932 -1.02 -40.83 5.86
C LYS A 932 -1.32 -39.46 6.37
N VAL A 933 -0.31 -38.75 6.85
CA VAL A 933 -0.42 -37.30 7.05
C VAL A 933 -0.69 -36.67 5.70
N PRO A 934 -1.79 -35.90 5.49
CA PRO A 934 -1.98 -35.17 4.27
C PRO A 934 -0.77 -34.24 4.03
N SER A 935 -0.17 -34.30 2.86
CA SER A 935 1.01 -33.51 2.48
C SER A 935 0.83 -31.98 2.66
N ASN A 936 -0.41 -31.52 2.77
CA ASN A 936 -0.77 -30.12 3.01
C ASN A 936 -0.56 -29.65 4.47
N VAL A 937 -0.46 -30.57 5.46
CA VAL A 937 -0.23 -30.20 6.88
C VAL A 937 1.27 -30.14 7.17
N GLN A 938 2.10 -30.91 6.47
CA GLN A 938 3.56 -30.73 6.53
C GLN A 938 4.06 -29.51 5.77
N SER A 939 3.28 -28.98 4.86
CA SER A 939 3.54 -27.76 4.12
C SER A 939 2.81 -26.56 4.72
N GLY A 940 3.02 -26.27 5.99
CA GLY A 940 3.21 -24.91 6.47
C GLY A 940 4.45 -24.37 5.75
N ILE A 941 4.52 -24.68 4.47
CA ILE A 941 5.53 -24.26 3.53
C ILE A 941 5.43 -22.74 3.51
N VAL A 942 6.46 -22.16 4.10
CA VAL A 942 7.10 -21.01 3.50
C VAL A 942 6.67 -20.94 2.03
N GLN A 943 5.65 -20.13 1.71
CA GLN A 943 5.76 -19.40 0.48
C GLN A 943 7.12 -18.72 0.64
N LYS A 944 8.14 -19.32 0.04
CA LYS A 944 9.37 -18.64 -0.26
C LYS A 944 8.92 -17.35 -0.97
N ARG A 945 8.84 -16.22 -0.25
CA ARG A 945 9.30 -14.99 -0.86
C ARG A 945 10.75 -15.30 -1.19
N ARG A 946 10.96 -15.97 -2.31
CA ARG A 946 12.23 -15.94 -3.00
C ARG A 946 12.51 -14.47 -3.19
N GLN A 947 13.50 -13.96 -2.46
CA GLN A 947 14.16 -12.76 -2.95
C GLN A 947 14.46 -13.05 -4.42
N PRO A 948 14.20 -12.09 -5.30
CA PRO A 948 14.63 -12.26 -6.68
C PRO A 948 16.13 -12.63 -6.59
N PRO A 949 16.58 -13.69 -7.22
CA PRO A 949 18.01 -13.90 -7.42
C PRO A 949 18.53 -12.59 -7.98
N LYS A 950 19.73 -12.14 -7.55
CA LYS A 950 20.43 -11.03 -8.21
C LYS A 950 20.23 -11.25 -9.68
N THR A 951 19.55 -10.33 -10.34
CA THR A 951 19.13 -10.43 -11.72
C THR A 951 20.33 -10.85 -12.58
N VAL A 952 20.42 -12.14 -12.89
CA VAL A 952 21.11 -12.57 -14.08
C VAL A 952 20.15 -12.19 -15.19
N GLN A 953 20.35 -11.00 -15.75
CA GLN A 953 19.61 -10.58 -16.93
C GLN A 953 19.98 -11.55 -18.04
N PRO A 954 19.00 -12.11 -18.76
CA PRO A 954 19.29 -12.91 -19.95
C PRO A 954 20.16 -12.12 -20.91
N PRO A 955 21.04 -12.75 -21.69
CA PRO A 955 21.83 -12.06 -22.70
C PRO A 955 20.90 -11.31 -23.66
N GLY A 956 21.08 -10.02 -23.80
CA GLY A 956 20.21 -9.12 -24.59
C GLY A 956 19.40 -8.09 -23.78
N TRP A 957 19.34 -8.19 -22.45
CA TRP A 957 18.64 -7.25 -21.57
C TRP A 957 19.54 -6.14 -20.99
N LYS A 958 20.73 -5.92 -21.54
CA LYS A 958 21.55 -4.74 -21.23
C LYS A 958 20.87 -3.50 -21.80
N GLY A 959 20.62 -2.53 -20.95
CA GLY A 959 19.93 -1.30 -21.26
C GLY A 959 20.51 -0.59 -22.49
N HIS A 960 19.78 -0.63 -23.57
CA HIS A 960 19.92 0.36 -24.63
C HIS A 960 18.94 1.47 -24.30
N ASN A 961 19.50 2.64 -24.04
CA ASN A 961 18.82 3.91 -23.90
C ASN A 961 17.90 4.15 -25.10
N ILE A 962 16.60 3.90 -24.94
CA ILE A 962 15.58 4.26 -25.94
C ILE A 962 15.21 5.74 -25.71
N ARG A 963 16.18 6.65 -25.82
CA ARG A 963 15.92 8.09 -25.97
C ARG A 963 16.01 8.56 -27.42
N GLY A 964 16.06 7.65 -28.40
CA GLY A 964 16.29 7.96 -29.81
C GLY A 964 15.18 7.59 -30.79
N ILE A 965 13.97 7.20 -30.33
CA ILE A 965 12.87 6.79 -31.24
C ILE A 965 11.55 7.53 -30.97
N LEU A 966 11.59 8.62 -30.22
CA LEU A 966 10.47 9.55 -30.10
C LEU A 966 10.98 10.98 -30.29
N SER A 967 11.67 11.23 -31.40
CA SER A 967 11.84 12.57 -31.97
C SER A 967 11.18 12.60 -33.34
#